data_eb68cae44724368d80a35c4a10a8c6ff
#
_entry.id   eb68cae44724368d80a35c4a10a8c6ff
#
_cell.length_a   1.000
_cell.length_b   1.000
_cell.length_c   1.000
_cell.angle_alpha   90.00
_cell.angle_beta   90.00
_cell.angle_gamma   90.00
#
_symmetry.space_group_name_H-M   'P 1'
#
loop_
_entity.id
_entity.type
_entity.pdbx_description
1 polymer ?
#
loop_
_entity_poly.entity_id
_entity_poly.type
_entity_poly.pdbx_seq_one_letter_code
_entity_poly.pdbx_strand_id
1 'polypeptide(L)'
;MEIYETPVMRLEEETKGNFQPLIKEFFPYSNFRPFQIEAIKFAYEIMRNGKIGLLSSPCGTGKSISVLTAFFAARKSNPSLGKLLVLTRTKNQLEIYARELKNIRNYSGVSFVASIFKSKRDMCPYAFEGSNIKGISYGDFLHYCKGLKSGLFGGSCAYYDGTYDGWKPSWRARLLINKIKNAGPLLPDEVYEICHSEKLCPYEITRILTRYADIVIGNYNYILIDVIRGSILGRAGIKMKEVNCVFDEAHSLPYYAAGILSDELSSRSVARARKEVKTFEIDDFGFLEALYNVMIDFGKDIYENYGSDVEHLIKVGDLINALSERLSVDSDALIKIIYDLAEKGEIVRQRRSEIGKSPMSYLSRCADFLLDWIGLTDSRYVGYVKVEVDVEGKKHVRLGIRCLDPSLTSSIINELRSTILMSGTLWNPDYYVDILGLERSRCQSLELPNPFPPENRLIIVDRSVTTKFEKRGETQWKRIASHLEQLIQKINGRIAVYFPSYEVMLEVSKAVNLNSPLLIEERGTKILDALKFLKDNGHCVVFGVARGKISEGVDLTTEGRSMLSAVIIVGMPFPKKTEIQMALQEFFQKKFREKAMEYANDIPCLNALAQSAGRLIRSPEDRGIIVIMDGRAAGRFKHKLPEDWRKNMEAHFRIEKILSKIEKFFGL
;
A
#
# COMPACT_ATOMS: atom_id res chain seq x y z
N MET A 1 -8.49 -31.92 -11.53
CA MET A 1 -7.38 -30.97 -11.63
C MET A 1 -6.66 -31.04 -10.31
N GLU A 2 -5.46 -31.63 -10.30
CA GLU A 2 -4.68 -31.81 -9.08
C GLU A 2 -4.39 -30.46 -8.45
N ILE A 3 -4.62 -30.37 -7.15
CA ILE A 3 -4.35 -29.18 -6.33
C ILE A 3 -2.83 -29.16 -6.12
N TYR A 4 -2.11 -28.50 -7.05
CA TYR A 4 -0.67 -28.28 -6.85
C TYR A 4 -0.51 -27.12 -5.86
N GLU A 5 -0.06 -27.44 -4.65
CA GLU A 5 0.38 -26.43 -3.67
C GLU A 5 1.69 -25.78 -4.11
N THR A 6 1.92 -24.53 -3.71
CA THR A 6 3.20 -23.84 -3.98
C THR A 6 4.32 -24.57 -3.24
N PRO A 7 5.37 -25.04 -3.93
CA PRO A 7 6.43 -25.79 -3.30
C PRO A 7 7.09 -25.03 -2.15
N VAL A 8 7.15 -25.66 -0.98
CA VAL A 8 7.90 -25.14 0.18
C VAL A 8 9.35 -25.57 0.03
N MET A 9 10.26 -24.61 0.02
CA MET A 9 11.69 -24.89 -0.06
C MET A 9 12.18 -25.51 1.26
N ARG A 10 12.58 -26.78 1.24
CA ARG A 10 13.35 -27.40 2.32
C ARG A 10 14.82 -27.06 2.14
N LEU A 11 15.40 -26.37 3.09
CA LEU A 11 16.80 -26.01 3.08
C LEU A 11 17.62 -27.23 3.53
N GLU A 12 18.29 -27.90 2.59
CA GLU A 12 19.17 -29.02 2.89
C GLU A 12 20.37 -28.58 3.72
N GLU A 13 20.75 -29.40 4.70
CA GLU A 13 21.86 -29.08 5.63
C GLU A 13 23.24 -29.10 5.00
N GLU A 14 23.41 -29.76 3.84
CA GLU A 14 24.69 -30.04 3.21
C GLU A 14 25.46 -28.82 2.66
N THR A 15 24.86 -27.66 2.56
CA THR A 15 25.52 -26.46 1.96
C THR A 15 26.11 -25.48 2.98
N LYS A 16 26.21 -25.83 4.26
CA LYS A 16 26.70 -24.92 5.32
C LYS A 16 28.18 -24.50 5.15
N GLY A 17 29.03 -25.33 4.51
CA GLY A 17 30.46 -25.09 4.48
C GLY A 17 30.95 -23.86 3.69
N ASN A 18 30.41 -23.61 2.49
CA ASN A 18 30.89 -22.55 1.59
C ASN A 18 29.95 -21.34 1.47
N PHE A 19 28.70 -21.42 1.92
CA PHE A 19 27.71 -20.35 1.77
C PHE A 19 27.88 -19.26 2.84
N GLN A 20 28.14 -19.62 4.07
CA GLN A 20 28.32 -18.66 5.18
C GLN A 20 29.47 -17.67 4.95
N PRO A 21 30.69 -18.10 4.51
CA PRO A 21 31.75 -17.17 4.18
C PRO A 21 31.35 -16.18 3.06
N LEU A 22 30.66 -16.67 2.03
CA LEU A 22 30.21 -15.84 0.91
C LEU A 22 29.25 -14.72 1.35
N ILE A 23 28.26 -15.02 2.20
CA ILE A 23 27.31 -14.01 2.67
C ILE A 23 27.94 -13.07 3.71
N LYS A 24 28.85 -13.56 4.56
CA LYS A 24 29.58 -12.71 5.54
C LYS A 24 30.34 -11.59 4.87
N GLU A 25 30.82 -11.76 3.67
CA GLU A 25 31.52 -10.71 2.93
C GLU A 25 30.67 -9.46 2.69
N PHE A 26 29.34 -9.63 2.56
CA PHE A 26 28.41 -8.54 2.28
C PHE A 26 27.47 -8.21 3.44
N PHE A 27 27.59 -8.91 4.56
CA PHE A 27 26.73 -8.71 5.73
C PHE A 27 27.42 -7.82 6.77
N PRO A 28 27.01 -6.55 6.94
CA PRO A 28 27.76 -5.54 7.68
C PRO A 28 27.64 -5.64 9.21
N TYR A 29 26.91 -6.62 9.72
CA TYR A 29 26.67 -6.79 11.15
C TYR A 29 27.49 -7.96 11.71
N SER A 30 27.85 -7.86 13.00
CA SER A 30 28.66 -8.89 13.70
C SER A 30 27.94 -10.23 13.78
N ASN A 31 26.65 -10.20 14.03
CA ASN A 31 25.83 -11.41 14.24
C ASN A 31 24.60 -11.43 13.32
N PHE A 32 24.25 -12.61 12.84
CA PHE A 32 22.97 -12.84 12.19
C PHE A 32 21.86 -12.96 13.24
N ARG A 33 20.70 -12.40 12.90
CA ARG A 33 19.47 -12.64 13.67
C ARG A 33 18.99 -14.08 13.47
N PRO A 34 18.16 -14.65 14.38
CA PRO A 34 17.56 -15.96 14.17
C PRO A 34 16.87 -16.04 12.79
N PHE A 35 17.06 -17.15 12.09
CA PHE A 35 16.50 -17.43 10.75
C PHE A 35 16.94 -16.47 9.63
N GLN A 36 17.87 -15.57 9.86
CA GLN A 36 18.31 -14.61 8.86
C GLN A 36 19.18 -15.24 7.76
N ILE A 37 19.97 -16.25 8.10
CA ILE A 37 20.78 -17.01 7.14
C ILE A 37 19.84 -17.76 6.16
N GLU A 38 18.77 -18.35 6.68
CA GLU A 38 17.75 -19.03 5.88
C GLU A 38 17.05 -18.06 4.92
N ALA A 39 16.72 -16.84 5.39
CA ALA A 39 16.16 -15.80 4.52
C ALA A 39 17.13 -15.40 3.41
N ILE A 40 18.42 -15.23 3.73
CA ILE A 40 19.47 -14.88 2.77
C ILE A 40 19.65 -16.02 1.75
N LYS A 41 19.71 -17.27 2.21
CA LYS A 41 19.86 -18.46 1.35
C LYS A 41 18.69 -18.59 0.39
N PHE A 42 17.46 -18.47 0.90
CA PHE A 42 16.27 -18.47 0.06
C PHE A 42 16.31 -17.40 -1.03
N ALA A 43 16.58 -16.14 -0.64
CA ALA A 43 16.65 -15.04 -1.58
C ALA A 43 17.76 -15.24 -2.63
N TYR A 44 18.92 -15.76 -2.20
CA TYR A 44 20.04 -16.10 -3.09
C TYR A 44 19.64 -17.16 -4.13
N GLU A 45 19.01 -18.25 -3.71
CA GLU A 45 18.58 -19.33 -4.62
C GLU A 45 17.49 -18.86 -5.60
N ILE A 46 16.53 -18.05 -5.14
CA ILE A 46 15.51 -17.45 -6.00
C ILE A 46 16.17 -16.59 -7.09
N MET A 47 17.09 -15.71 -6.73
CA MET A 47 17.77 -14.83 -7.67
C MET A 47 18.68 -15.63 -8.63
N ARG A 48 19.42 -16.61 -8.11
CA ARG A 48 20.30 -17.47 -8.90
C ARG A 48 19.53 -18.26 -9.97
N ASN A 49 18.42 -18.85 -9.58
CA ASN A 49 17.67 -19.80 -10.41
C ASN A 49 16.56 -19.15 -11.26
N GLY A 50 16.37 -17.82 -11.19
CA GLY A 50 15.35 -17.12 -11.95
C GLY A 50 13.92 -17.49 -11.56
N LYS A 51 13.66 -17.69 -10.25
CA LYS A 51 12.39 -18.11 -9.69
C LYS A 51 11.59 -16.92 -9.10
N ILE A 52 10.37 -17.20 -8.65
CA ILE A 52 9.52 -16.29 -7.88
C ILE A 52 9.43 -16.82 -6.45
N GLY A 53 9.99 -16.09 -5.49
CA GLY A 53 10.00 -16.45 -4.08
C GLY A 53 8.95 -15.69 -3.27
N LEU A 54 8.22 -16.41 -2.43
CA LEU A 54 7.32 -15.82 -1.44
C LEU A 54 7.93 -16.04 -0.05
N LEU A 55 8.47 -14.97 0.52
CA LEU A 55 9.17 -15.01 1.83
C LEU A 55 8.26 -14.42 2.92
N SER A 56 7.71 -15.29 3.74
CA SER A 56 7.04 -14.90 4.98
C SER A 56 8.06 -14.82 6.10
N SER A 57 8.38 -13.60 6.52
CA SER A 57 9.40 -13.35 7.54
C SER A 57 8.89 -12.28 8.50
N PRO A 58 8.74 -12.58 9.80
CA PRO A 58 8.22 -11.65 10.80
C PRO A 58 8.96 -10.30 10.82
N CYS A 59 8.32 -9.29 11.41
CA CYS A 59 8.98 -8.00 11.60
C CYS A 59 10.22 -8.16 12.49
N GLY A 60 11.24 -7.32 12.27
CA GLY A 60 12.47 -7.34 13.08
C GLY A 60 13.51 -8.39 12.67
N THR A 61 13.21 -9.27 11.71
CA THR A 61 14.16 -10.31 11.22
C THR A 61 15.27 -9.77 10.31
N GLY A 62 15.22 -8.50 9.92
CA GLY A 62 16.22 -7.92 9.01
C GLY A 62 16.02 -8.27 7.54
N LYS A 63 14.78 -8.36 7.07
CA LYS A 63 14.41 -8.67 5.67
C LYS A 63 15.20 -7.86 4.64
N SER A 64 15.29 -6.54 4.82
CA SER A 64 15.92 -5.63 3.85
C SER A 64 17.39 -5.95 3.65
N ILE A 65 18.16 -6.08 4.73
CA ILE A 65 19.58 -6.44 4.63
C ILE A 65 19.78 -7.86 4.10
N SER A 66 18.85 -8.79 4.41
CA SER A 66 18.92 -10.18 3.93
C SER A 66 18.85 -10.26 2.41
N VAL A 67 17.89 -9.56 1.77
CA VAL A 67 17.77 -9.58 0.30
C VAL A 67 18.89 -8.83 -0.40
N LEU A 68 19.42 -7.76 0.21
CA LEU A 68 20.60 -7.05 -0.33
C LEU A 68 21.86 -7.92 -0.26
N THR A 69 22.12 -8.55 0.88
CA THR A 69 23.25 -9.50 1.05
C THR A 69 23.14 -10.66 0.05
N ALA A 70 21.94 -11.22 -0.11
CA ALA A 70 21.69 -12.28 -1.08
C ALA A 70 22.01 -11.85 -2.52
N PHE A 71 21.61 -10.62 -2.90
CA PHE A 71 21.91 -10.07 -4.22
C PHE A 71 23.42 -9.95 -4.49
N PHE A 72 24.17 -9.36 -3.57
CA PHE A 72 25.61 -9.21 -3.75
C PHE A 72 26.33 -10.56 -3.78
N ALA A 73 25.93 -11.50 -2.93
CA ALA A 73 26.46 -12.87 -2.94
C ALA A 73 26.12 -13.59 -4.27
N ALA A 74 24.89 -13.48 -4.76
CA ALA A 74 24.47 -14.07 -6.03
C ALA A 74 25.21 -13.44 -7.22
N ARG A 75 25.43 -12.13 -7.19
CA ARG A 75 26.16 -11.42 -8.24
C ARG A 75 27.66 -11.75 -8.24
N LYS A 76 28.25 -11.96 -7.05
CA LYS A 76 29.63 -12.45 -6.95
C LYS A 76 29.78 -13.85 -7.56
N SER A 77 28.82 -14.73 -7.33
CA SER A 77 28.78 -16.08 -7.91
C SER A 77 28.45 -16.06 -9.41
N ASN A 78 27.68 -15.06 -9.88
CA ASN A 78 27.32 -14.88 -11.28
C ASN A 78 27.34 -13.38 -11.64
N PRO A 79 28.45 -12.87 -12.20
CA PRO A 79 28.58 -11.45 -12.59
C PRO A 79 27.55 -10.99 -13.63
N SER A 80 26.93 -11.91 -14.39
CA SER A 80 25.87 -11.59 -15.36
C SER A 80 24.45 -11.58 -14.75
N LEU A 81 24.33 -11.60 -13.43
CA LEU A 81 23.05 -11.72 -12.74
C LEU A 81 22.00 -10.66 -13.15
N GLY A 82 22.45 -9.51 -13.61
CA GLY A 82 21.57 -8.40 -13.94
C GLY A 82 21.37 -7.44 -12.77
N LYS A 83 20.38 -6.55 -12.90
CA LYS A 83 20.13 -5.47 -11.91
C LYS A 83 19.15 -5.92 -10.83
N LEU A 84 19.27 -5.29 -9.63
CA LEU A 84 18.28 -5.42 -8.57
C LEU A 84 17.32 -4.22 -8.62
N LEU A 85 16.03 -4.50 -8.60
CA LEU A 85 14.98 -3.49 -8.41
C LEU A 85 14.27 -3.78 -7.09
N VAL A 86 14.36 -2.87 -6.15
CA VAL A 86 13.65 -2.94 -4.86
C VAL A 86 12.46 -2.01 -4.88
N LEU A 87 11.29 -2.57 -4.65
CA LEU A 87 10.02 -1.85 -4.67
C LEU A 87 9.42 -1.81 -3.28
N THR A 88 9.11 -0.60 -2.81
CA THR A 88 8.57 -0.35 -1.49
C THR A 88 7.20 0.33 -1.56
N ARG A 89 6.40 0.18 -0.50
CA ARG A 89 5.09 0.84 -0.41
C ARG A 89 5.21 2.27 0.14
N THR A 90 6.15 2.52 1.06
CA THR A 90 6.27 3.77 1.81
C THR A 90 7.62 4.45 1.62
N LYS A 91 7.64 5.79 1.80
CA LYS A 91 8.86 6.59 1.69
C LYS A 91 9.90 6.21 2.77
N ASN A 92 9.48 5.89 3.98
CA ASN A 92 10.38 5.54 5.08
C ASN A 92 11.19 4.26 4.79
N GLN A 93 10.62 3.33 4.03
CA GLN A 93 11.34 2.13 3.62
C GLN A 93 12.51 2.43 2.68
N LEU A 94 12.43 3.51 1.87
CA LEU A 94 13.55 3.93 1.01
C LEU A 94 14.80 4.26 1.83
N GLU A 95 14.62 4.93 2.97
CA GLU A 95 15.71 5.30 3.88
C GLU A 95 16.39 4.08 4.50
N ILE A 96 15.60 3.06 4.85
CA ILE A 96 16.13 1.79 5.36
C ILE A 96 17.05 1.14 4.33
N TYR A 97 16.60 1.00 3.10
CA TYR A 97 17.42 0.40 2.03
C TYR A 97 18.67 1.23 1.72
N ALA A 98 18.56 2.56 1.66
CA ALA A 98 19.68 3.42 1.41
C ALA A 98 20.76 3.28 2.52
N ARG A 99 20.33 3.23 3.79
CA ARG A 99 21.21 3.01 4.94
C ARG A 99 21.90 1.64 4.86
N GLU A 100 21.15 0.58 4.58
CA GLU A 100 21.72 -0.77 4.48
C GLU A 100 22.71 -0.88 3.32
N LEU A 101 22.46 -0.21 2.20
CA LEU A 101 23.41 -0.14 1.09
C LEU A 101 24.70 0.61 1.46
N LYS A 102 24.59 1.74 2.21
CA LYS A 102 25.75 2.46 2.75
C LYS A 102 26.57 1.55 3.69
N ASN A 103 25.88 0.80 4.56
CA ASN A 103 26.52 -0.14 5.49
C ASN A 103 27.26 -1.27 4.75
N ILE A 104 26.64 -1.89 3.75
CA ILE A 104 27.28 -2.92 2.92
C ILE A 104 28.54 -2.35 2.24
N ARG A 105 28.43 -1.18 1.59
CA ARG A 105 29.57 -0.57 0.90
C ARG A 105 30.74 -0.29 1.83
N ASN A 106 30.46 0.28 3.01
CA ASN A 106 31.48 0.63 4.00
C ASN A 106 32.16 -0.62 4.58
N TYR A 107 31.39 -1.69 4.77
CA TYR A 107 31.88 -2.94 5.33
C TYR A 107 32.69 -3.77 4.33
N SER A 108 32.12 -4.02 3.15
CA SER A 108 32.69 -4.93 2.14
C SER A 108 33.63 -4.26 1.15
N GLY A 109 33.63 -2.94 1.06
CA GLY A 109 34.35 -2.19 0.02
C GLY A 109 33.81 -2.40 -1.40
N VAL A 110 32.68 -3.11 -1.57
CA VAL A 110 32.11 -3.39 -2.89
C VAL A 110 31.67 -2.10 -3.59
N SER A 111 32.10 -1.93 -4.85
CA SER A 111 31.68 -0.80 -5.67
C SER A 111 30.39 -1.12 -6.41
N PHE A 112 29.40 -0.25 -6.28
CA PHE A 112 28.13 -0.32 -7.02
C PHE A 112 27.49 1.05 -7.12
N VAL A 113 26.58 1.20 -8.06
CA VAL A 113 25.77 2.41 -8.26
C VAL A 113 24.33 2.11 -7.86
N ALA A 114 23.75 2.98 -7.03
CA ALA A 114 22.35 2.91 -6.66
C ALA A 114 21.57 4.13 -7.18
N SER A 115 20.35 3.91 -7.67
CA SER A 115 19.41 4.96 -8.09
C SER A 115 18.15 4.84 -7.24
N ILE A 116 17.88 5.86 -6.41
CA ILE A 116 16.78 5.83 -5.43
C ILE A 116 15.78 6.94 -5.76
N PHE A 117 14.53 6.56 -5.98
CA PHE A 117 13.47 7.48 -6.41
C PHE A 117 12.48 7.81 -5.31
N LYS A 118 12.10 9.08 -5.22
CA LYS A 118 10.78 9.54 -4.77
C LYS A 118 9.87 9.80 -5.96
N SER A 119 8.61 10.19 -5.72
CA SER A 119 7.72 10.58 -6.82
C SER A 119 8.31 11.78 -7.57
N LYS A 120 7.97 11.90 -8.85
CA LYS A 120 8.45 13.02 -9.68
C LYS A 120 8.08 14.39 -9.10
N ARG A 121 6.92 14.49 -8.44
CA ARG A 121 6.50 15.72 -7.73
C ARG A 121 7.37 15.98 -6.50
N ASP A 122 7.70 14.95 -5.71
CA ASP A 122 8.52 15.08 -4.52
C ASP A 122 10.01 15.37 -4.82
N MET A 123 10.42 15.25 -6.08
CA MET A 123 11.76 15.57 -6.57
C MET A 123 11.78 16.83 -7.46
N CYS A 124 10.69 17.58 -7.54
CA CYS A 124 10.59 18.75 -8.42
C CYS A 124 10.78 20.04 -7.63
N PRO A 125 11.81 20.86 -7.93
CA PRO A 125 12.01 22.13 -7.23
C PRO A 125 10.79 23.06 -7.30
N TYR A 126 10.15 23.17 -8.45
CA TYR A 126 8.94 23.99 -8.59
C TYR A 126 7.77 23.52 -7.71
N ALA A 127 7.72 22.23 -7.32
CA ALA A 127 6.69 21.73 -6.41
C ALA A 127 6.90 22.20 -4.95
N PHE A 128 8.13 22.56 -4.59
CA PHE A 128 8.47 23.10 -3.27
C PHE A 128 8.43 24.63 -3.25
N GLU A 129 8.93 25.28 -4.30
CA GLU A 129 9.08 26.72 -4.39
C GLU A 129 7.82 27.45 -4.90
N GLY A 130 7.02 26.77 -5.76
CA GLY A 130 5.90 27.36 -6.45
C GLY A 130 4.57 27.26 -5.70
N SER A 131 3.93 28.38 -5.40
CA SER A 131 2.57 28.44 -4.84
C SER A 131 1.51 27.81 -5.76
N ASN A 132 1.72 27.88 -7.09
CA ASN A 132 0.72 27.54 -8.10
C ASN A 132 0.52 26.02 -8.32
N ILE A 133 1.43 25.16 -7.85
CA ILE A 133 1.33 23.71 -7.98
C ILE A 133 1.18 22.99 -6.63
N LYS A 134 1.03 23.77 -5.55
CA LYS A 134 0.70 23.22 -4.24
C LYS A 134 -0.75 22.72 -4.26
N GLY A 135 -0.94 21.41 -3.96
CA GLY A 135 -2.29 20.82 -3.81
C GLY A 135 -2.96 20.34 -5.11
N ILE A 136 -2.31 20.44 -6.28
CA ILE A 136 -2.84 19.84 -7.51
C ILE A 136 -2.72 18.31 -7.49
N SER A 137 -3.56 17.61 -8.27
CA SER A 137 -3.46 16.17 -8.43
C SER A 137 -2.11 15.77 -9.04
N TYR A 138 -1.72 14.49 -8.85
CA TYR A 138 -0.47 14.02 -9.46
C TYR A 138 -0.55 13.98 -10.99
N GLY A 139 -1.72 13.72 -11.56
CA GLY A 139 -1.97 13.79 -13.00
C GLY A 139 -1.76 15.20 -13.55
N ASP A 140 -2.40 16.19 -12.92
CA ASP A 140 -2.23 17.61 -13.33
C ASP A 140 -0.77 18.08 -13.19
N PHE A 141 -0.05 17.60 -12.16
CA PHE A 141 1.38 17.86 -12.01
C PHE A 141 2.19 17.26 -13.19
N LEU A 142 1.86 16.06 -13.65
CA LEU A 142 2.54 15.45 -14.80
C LEU A 142 2.30 16.25 -16.09
N HIS A 143 1.06 16.72 -16.31
CA HIS A 143 0.73 17.62 -17.43
C HIS A 143 1.50 18.93 -17.36
N TYR A 144 1.54 19.56 -16.19
CA TYR A 144 2.34 20.77 -15.96
C TYR A 144 3.81 20.56 -16.29
N CYS A 145 4.41 19.49 -15.75
CA CYS A 145 5.81 19.18 -16.01
C CYS A 145 6.07 18.92 -17.52
N LYS A 146 5.13 18.25 -18.21
CA LYS A 146 5.22 18.00 -19.67
C LYS A 146 5.12 19.32 -20.44
N GLY A 147 4.15 20.18 -20.10
CA GLY A 147 3.92 21.47 -20.74
C GLY A 147 5.10 22.42 -20.59
N LEU A 148 5.71 22.52 -19.39
CA LEU A 148 6.94 23.30 -19.18
C LEU A 148 8.11 22.79 -20.04
N LYS A 149 8.27 21.47 -20.17
CA LYS A 149 9.33 20.88 -21.00
C LYS A 149 9.15 21.12 -22.49
N SER A 150 7.91 21.26 -22.95
CA SER A 150 7.57 21.51 -24.36
C SER A 150 7.42 22.99 -24.69
N GLY A 151 7.56 23.89 -23.72
CA GLY A 151 7.35 25.35 -23.94
C GLY A 151 5.88 25.75 -24.07
N LEU A 152 4.93 24.86 -23.81
CA LEU A 152 3.50 25.08 -24.07
C LEU A 152 2.88 26.19 -23.20
N PHE A 153 3.54 26.56 -22.10
CA PHE A 153 3.06 27.56 -21.14
C PHE A 153 3.82 28.91 -21.22
N GLY A 154 4.41 29.22 -22.38
CA GLY A 154 5.14 30.48 -22.59
C GLY A 154 6.47 30.58 -21.84
N GLY A 155 6.95 29.46 -21.26
CA GLY A 155 8.22 29.38 -20.57
C GLY A 155 8.76 27.94 -20.62
N SER A 156 10.02 27.77 -20.23
CA SER A 156 10.67 26.44 -20.17
C SER A 156 11.01 26.04 -18.73
N CYS A 157 11.29 24.77 -18.52
CA CYS A 157 11.74 24.26 -17.24
C CYS A 157 13.27 24.44 -17.09
N ALA A 158 13.72 25.49 -16.39
CA ALA A 158 15.14 25.79 -16.22
C ALA A 158 15.95 24.61 -15.69
N TYR A 159 15.38 23.79 -14.79
CA TYR A 159 16.04 22.59 -14.26
C TYR A 159 16.16 21.47 -15.30
N TYR A 160 15.14 21.33 -16.17
CA TYR A 160 15.17 20.35 -17.26
C TYR A 160 16.16 20.80 -18.34
N ASP A 161 16.13 22.05 -18.74
CA ASP A 161 17.02 22.64 -19.75
C ASP A 161 18.47 22.61 -19.27
N GLY A 162 18.72 22.84 -17.97
CA GLY A 162 20.04 22.66 -17.38
C GLY A 162 20.54 21.21 -17.44
N THR A 163 19.60 20.24 -17.43
CA THR A 163 19.95 18.81 -17.43
C THR A 163 20.24 18.27 -18.84
N TYR A 164 19.62 18.83 -19.87
CA TYR A 164 19.74 18.32 -21.24
C TYR A 164 20.21 19.41 -22.23
N ASP A 165 21.10 19.00 -23.14
CA ASP A 165 21.45 19.70 -24.37
C ASP A 165 20.79 18.91 -25.53
N GLY A 166 19.60 19.35 -25.95
CA GLY A 166 18.75 18.60 -26.87
C GLY A 166 18.35 17.24 -26.28
N TRP A 167 18.82 16.15 -26.87
CA TRP A 167 18.48 14.78 -26.43
C TRP A 167 19.51 14.14 -25.49
N LYS A 168 20.66 14.79 -25.29
CA LYS A 168 21.79 14.26 -24.51
C LYS A 168 21.89 14.97 -23.18
N PRO A 169 22.34 14.29 -22.10
CA PRO A 169 22.65 14.95 -20.84
C PRO A 169 23.70 16.05 -21.07
N SER A 170 23.47 17.23 -20.48
CA SER A 170 24.41 18.36 -20.52
C SER A 170 25.76 17.98 -19.90
N TRP A 171 26.80 18.74 -20.18
CA TRP A 171 28.11 18.50 -19.56
C TRP A 171 28.04 18.60 -18.04
N ARG A 172 27.25 19.53 -17.49
CA ARG A 172 27.02 19.67 -16.03
C ARG A 172 26.34 18.44 -15.47
N ALA A 173 25.29 17.95 -16.13
CA ALA A 173 24.60 16.74 -15.73
C ALA A 173 25.55 15.52 -15.73
N ARG A 174 26.40 15.36 -16.73
CA ARG A 174 27.40 14.28 -16.78
C ARG A 174 28.41 14.35 -15.66
N LEU A 175 28.91 15.55 -15.35
CA LEU A 175 29.84 15.75 -14.21
C LEU A 175 29.16 15.37 -12.89
N LEU A 176 27.93 15.85 -12.67
CA LEU A 176 27.19 15.53 -11.44
C LEU A 176 26.88 14.05 -11.31
N ILE A 177 26.48 13.37 -12.40
CA ILE A 177 26.23 11.92 -12.39
C ILE A 177 27.51 11.16 -12.00
N ASN A 178 28.68 11.56 -12.52
CA ASN A 178 29.94 10.95 -12.14
C ASN A 178 30.28 11.18 -10.64
N LYS A 179 30.02 12.37 -10.11
CA LYS A 179 30.16 12.63 -8.66
C LYS A 179 29.24 11.71 -7.84
N ILE A 180 27.96 11.59 -8.21
CA ILE A 180 26.99 10.74 -7.51
C ILE A 180 27.39 9.26 -7.57
N LYS A 181 27.85 8.76 -8.74
CA LYS A 181 28.35 7.38 -8.87
C LYS A 181 29.46 7.06 -7.89
N ASN A 182 30.37 8.01 -7.68
CA ASN A 182 31.54 7.85 -6.79
C ASN A 182 31.16 8.04 -5.31
N ALA A 183 30.19 8.90 -5.01
CA ALA A 183 29.73 9.16 -3.64
C ALA A 183 29.06 7.92 -3.00
N GLY A 184 28.43 7.08 -3.79
CA GLY A 184 27.70 5.88 -3.32
C GLY A 184 26.18 6.09 -3.28
N PRO A 185 25.44 5.25 -2.54
CA PRO A 185 24.00 5.37 -2.45
C PRO A 185 23.59 6.66 -1.72
N LEU A 186 22.96 7.59 -2.44
CA LEU A 186 22.42 8.83 -1.92
C LEU A 186 20.90 8.71 -1.75
N LEU A 187 20.38 9.30 -0.68
CA LEU A 187 18.96 9.49 -0.49
C LEU A 187 18.40 10.47 -1.54
N PRO A 188 17.11 10.35 -1.91
CA PRO A 188 16.48 11.29 -2.85
C PRO A 188 16.58 12.75 -2.42
N ASP A 189 16.58 13.04 -1.10
CA ASP A 189 16.73 14.40 -0.59
C ASP A 189 18.18 14.89 -0.73
N GLU A 190 19.18 14.05 -0.53
CA GLU A 190 20.59 14.37 -0.80
C GLU A 190 20.81 14.69 -2.29
N VAL A 191 20.17 13.88 -3.18
CA VAL A 191 20.21 14.13 -4.64
C VAL A 191 19.47 15.43 -4.99
N TYR A 192 18.34 15.70 -4.33
CA TYR A 192 17.59 16.95 -4.53
C TYR A 192 18.42 18.18 -4.23
N GLU A 193 19.06 18.27 -3.05
CA GLU A 193 19.88 19.41 -2.62
C GLU A 193 21.04 19.68 -3.60
N ILE A 194 21.76 18.62 -3.98
CA ILE A 194 22.87 18.75 -4.93
C ILE A 194 22.37 19.20 -6.31
N CYS A 195 21.28 18.65 -6.81
CA CYS A 195 20.74 19.04 -8.10
C CYS A 195 20.13 20.44 -8.11
N HIS A 196 19.48 20.82 -7.00
CA HIS A 196 18.89 22.14 -6.82
C HIS A 196 19.96 23.25 -6.88
N SER A 197 21.06 23.10 -6.15
CA SER A 197 22.18 24.05 -6.18
C SER A 197 22.81 24.22 -7.58
N GLU A 198 22.83 23.15 -8.36
CA GLU A 198 23.36 23.13 -9.73
C GLU A 198 22.33 23.52 -10.80
N LYS A 199 21.07 23.82 -10.43
CA LYS A 199 19.95 24.05 -11.34
C LYS A 199 19.74 22.92 -12.36
N LEU A 200 19.81 21.67 -11.88
CA LEU A 200 19.56 20.45 -12.65
C LEU A 200 18.31 19.76 -12.10
N CYS A 201 17.55 19.06 -12.96
CA CYS A 201 16.34 18.36 -12.54
C CYS A 201 16.68 17.09 -11.72
N PRO A 202 16.37 17.03 -10.40
CA PRO A 202 16.73 15.90 -9.56
C PRO A 202 16.14 14.57 -10.08
N TYR A 203 14.88 14.58 -10.52
CA TYR A 203 14.22 13.41 -11.10
C TYR A 203 14.90 12.89 -12.37
N GLU A 204 15.27 13.80 -13.28
CA GLU A 204 15.94 13.42 -14.54
C GLU A 204 17.38 12.93 -14.29
N ILE A 205 18.11 13.55 -13.37
CA ILE A 205 19.44 13.05 -12.97
C ILE A 205 19.34 11.63 -12.41
N THR A 206 18.40 11.37 -11.49
CA THR A 206 18.17 10.02 -10.94
C THR A 206 17.78 9.04 -12.05
N ARG A 207 16.95 9.47 -13.00
CA ARG A 207 16.54 8.65 -14.16
C ARG A 207 17.72 8.31 -15.08
N ILE A 208 18.61 9.27 -15.36
CA ILE A 208 19.83 9.00 -16.15
C ILE A 208 20.76 8.05 -15.39
N LEU A 209 20.87 8.25 -14.06
CA LEU A 209 21.69 7.39 -13.19
C LEU A 209 21.24 5.93 -13.24
N THR A 210 19.94 5.66 -13.44
CA THR A 210 19.37 4.31 -13.54
C THR A 210 20.03 3.45 -14.63
N ARG A 211 20.51 4.07 -15.72
CA ARG A 211 21.24 3.37 -16.77
C ARG A 211 22.51 2.69 -16.24
N TYR A 212 23.18 3.36 -15.31
CA TYR A 212 24.44 2.90 -14.70
C TYR A 212 24.24 2.14 -13.41
N ALA A 213 23.04 2.20 -12.85
CA ALA A 213 22.75 1.62 -11.56
C ALA A 213 22.75 0.10 -11.59
N ASP A 214 23.35 -0.51 -10.59
CA ASP A 214 23.27 -1.92 -10.26
C ASP A 214 21.99 -2.21 -9.45
N ILE A 215 21.58 -1.22 -8.64
CA ILE A 215 20.42 -1.29 -7.76
C ILE A 215 19.53 -0.07 -8.02
N VAL A 216 18.26 -0.32 -8.25
CA VAL A 216 17.22 0.71 -8.38
C VAL A 216 16.21 0.53 -7.27
N ILE A 217 15.87 1.60 -6.54
CA ILE A 217 14.87 1.57 -5.47
C ILE A 217 13.76 2.56 -5.79
N GLY A 218 12.50 2.09 -5.68
CA GLY A 218 11.34 2.91 -5.97
C GLY A 218 10.05 2.33 -5.39
N ASN A 219 8.91 2.72 -5.95
CA ASN A 219 7.61 2.19 -5.55
C ASN A 219 7.09 1.14 -6.55
N TYR A 220 6.02 0.45 -6.20
CA TYR A 220 5.42 -0.61 -7.01
C TYR A 220 5.05 -0.18 -8.44
N ASN A 221 4.74 1.12 -8.65
CA ASN A 221 4.36 1.65 -9.97
C ASN A 221 5.45 1.48 -11.03
N TYR A 222 6.72 1.35 -10.61
CA TYR A 222 7.83 1.19 -11.56
C TYR A 222 7.80 -0.13 -12.34
N ILE A 223 7.06 -1.11 -11.84
CA ILE A 223 6.77 -2.35 -12.55
C ILE A 223 5.32 -2.42 -13.02
N LEU A 224 4.36 -2.04 -12.15
CA LEU A 224 2.94 -2.29 -12.39
C LEU A 224 2.30 -1.34 -13.41
N ILE A 225 2.85 -0.14 -13.61
CA ILE A 225 2.30 0.85 -14.56
C ILE A 225 3.19 0.96 -15.79
N ASP A 226 2.67 0.60 -16.94
CA ASP A 226 3.40 0.51 -18.22
C ASP A 226 4.15 1.78 -18.61
N VAL A 227 3.46 2.93 -18.53
CA VAL A 227 4.03 4.23 -18.87
C VAL A 227 5.21 4.59 -17.95
N ILE A 228 5.10 4.29 -16.66
CA ILE A 228 6.16 4.54 -15.69
C ILE A 228 7.32 3.56 -15.92
N ARG A 229 7.01 2.27 -16.10
CA ARG A 229 8.00 1.23 -16.40
C ARG A 229 8.80 1.58 -17.65
N GLY A 230 8.12 1.95 -18.73
CA GLY A 230 8.78 2.40 -19.98
C GLY A 230 9.64 3.64 -19.79
N SER A 231 9.20 4.59 -18.95
CA SER A 231 9.95 5.81 -18.66
C SER A 231 11.21 5.56 -17.82
N ILE A 232 11.22 4.59 -16.93
CA ILE A 232 12.35 4.31 -16.02
C ILE A 232 13.24 3.21 -16.60
N LEU A 233 12.71 1.99 -16.78
CA LEU A 233 13.48 0.85 -17.22
C LEU A 233 13.72 0.89 -18.74
N GLY A 234 12.69 1.19 -19.54
CA GLY A 234 12.80 1.22 -20.99
C GLY A 234 13.80 2.26 -21.49
N ARG A 235 13.73 3.51 -20.98
CA ARG A 235 14.70 4.56 -21.34
C ARG A 235 16.11 4.30 -20.81
N ALA A 236 16.26 3.53 -19.75
CA ALA A 236 17.56 3.07 -19.26
C ALA A 236 18.14 1.90 -20.08
N GLY A 237 17.35 1.33 -21.01
CA GLY A 237 17.73 0.15 -21.81
C GLY A 237 17.70 -1.16 -21.00
N ILE A 238 16.96 -1.19 -19.89
CA ILE A 238 16.88 -2.35 -18.99
C ILE A 238 15.72 -3.24 -19.44
N LYS A 239 16.02 -4.49 -19.79
CA LYS A 239 15.03 -5.50 -20.18
C LYS A 239 14.46 -6.19 -18.93
N MET A 240 13.16 -6.49 -18.93
CA MET A 240 12.48 -7.17 -17.82
C MET A 240 13.17 -8.48 -17.42
N LYS A 241 13.57 -9.30 -18.41
CA LYS A 241 14.28 -10.57 -18.20
C LYS A 241 15.68 -10.44 -17.58
N GLU A 242 16.17 -9.22 -17.38
CA GLU A 242 17.45 -8.94 -16.73
C GLU A 242 17.26 -8.39 -15.31
N VAL A 243 16.00 -8.20 -14.85
CA VAL A 243 15.70 -7.59 -13.57
C VAL A 243 15.40 -8.66 -12.53
N ASN A 244 16.12 -8.59 -11.41
CA ASN A 244 15.77 -9.27 -10.18
C ASN A 244 14.98 -8.28 -9.33
N CYS A 245 13.75 -8.61 -8.95
CA CYS A 245 12.84 -7.68 -8.29
C CYS A 245 12.52 -8.12 -6.86
N VAL A 246 12.44 -7.16 -5.94
CA VAL A 246 11.98 -7.37 -4.57
C VAL A 246 10.77 -6.48 -4.32
N PHE A 247 9.65 -7.07 -3.93
CA PHE A 247 8.48 -6.36 -3.43
C PHE A 247 8.47 -6.45 -1.90
N ASP A 248 8.75 -5.36 -1.23
CA ASP A 248 8.70 -5.27 0.24
C ASP A 248 7.27 -4.93 0.69
N GLU A 249 6.83 -5.52 1.80
CA GLU A 249 5.43 -5.47 2.28
C GLU A 249 4.41 -5.98 1.24
N ALA A 250 4.76 -7.06 0.54
CA ALA A 250 4.00 -7.62 -0.56
C ALA A 250 2.59 -8.13 -0.18
N HIS A 251 2.27 -8.24 1.12
CA HIS A 251 0.91 -8.56 1.57
C HIS A 251 -0.14 -7.57 1.04
N SER A 252 0.27 -6.33 0.77
CA SER A 252 -0.61 -5.28 0.23
C SER A 252 -0.71 -5.27 -1.30
N LEU A 253 0.13 -6.05 -1.98
CA LEU A 253 0.26 -6.04 -3.45
C LEU A 253 -1.07 -6.36 -4.18
N PRO A 254 -1.91 -7.32 -3.74
CA PRO A 254 -3.19 -7.58 -4.39
C PRO A 254 -4.11 -6.36 -4.43
N TYR A 255 -4.27 -5.68 -3.29
CA TYR A 255 -5.10 -4.47 -3.20
C TYR A 255 -4.51 -3.31 -4.00
N TYR A 256 -3.18 -3.17 -3.95
CA TYR A 256 -2.48 -2.13 -4.70
C TYR A 256 -2.63 -2.32 -6.21
N ALA A 257 -2.47 -3.54 -6.70
CA ALA A 257 -2.60 -3.89 -8.11
C ALA A 257 -4.03 -3.65 -8.64
N ALA A 258 -5.05 -4.06 -7.89
CA ALA A 258 -6.45 -3.76 -8.22
C ALA A 258 -6.75 -2.25 -8.16
N GLY A 259 -6.14 -1.55 -7.20
CA GLY A 259 -6.31 -0.09 -7.03
C GLY A 259 -5.78 0.74 -8.20
N ILE A 260 -4.77 0.26 -8.93
CA ILE A 260 -4.22 0.94 -10.12
C ILE A 260 -5.29 1.07 -11.22
N LEU A 261 -6.15 0.07 -11.35
CA LEU A 261 -7.23 0.01 -12.35
C LEU A 261 -8.60 0.39 -11.78
N SER A 262 -8.63 1.03 -10.62
CA SER A 262 -9.84 1.52 -9.96
C SER A 262 -9.80 3.03 -9.88
N ASP A 263 -10.96 3.67 -10.05
CA ASP A 263 -11.06 5.14 -10.06
C ASP A 263 -12.38 5.63 -9.45
N GLU A 264 -12.44 6.91 -9.02
CA GLU A 264 -13.64 7.55 -8.48
C GLU A 264 -13.79 8.99 -8.97
N LEU A 265 -15.01 9.36 -9.40
CA LEU A 265 -15.41 10.73 -9.73
C LEU A 265 -16.38 11.27 -8.67
N SER A 266 -16.08 12.41 -8.06
CA SER A 266 -16.96 13.03 -7.08
C SER A 266 -17.86 14.12 -7.69
N SER A 267 -19.08 14.28 -7.17
CA SER A 267 -19.96 15.39 -7.53
C SER A 267 -19.33 16.77 -7.27
N ARG A 268 -18.39 16.87 -6.30
CA ARG A 268 -17.57 18.08 -6.09
C ARG A 268 -16.68 18.38 -7.30
N SER A 269 -16.09 17.36 -7.92
CA SER A 269 -15.25 17.54 -9.12
C SER A 269 -16.09 18.01 -10.29
N VAL A 270 -17.28 17.45 -10.49
CA VAL A 270 -18.23 17.87 -11.53
C VAL A 270 -18.71 19.30 -11.28
N ALA A 271 -19.05 19.68 -10.04
CA ALA A 271 -19.42 21.04 -9.68
C ALA A 271 -18.29 22.06 -9.95
N ARG A 272 -17.03 21.66 -9.78
CA ARG A 272 -15.87 22.48 -10.12
C ARG A 272 -15.67 22.57 -11.63
N ALA A 273 -15.87 21.47 -12.38
CA ALA A 273 -15.86 21.49 -13.85
C ALA A 273 -16.92 22.44 -14.42
N ARG A 274 -18.16 22.45 -13.87
CA ARG A 274 -19.21 23.42 -14.26
C ARG A 274 -18.79 24.88 -14.04
N LYS A 275 -18.07 25.19 -12.98
CA LYS A 275 -17.51 26.55 -12.77
C LYS A 275 -16.38 26.83 -13.75
N GLU A 276 -15.56 25.83 -14.05
CA GLU A 276 -14.42 25.92 -14.95
C GLU A 276 -14.86 26.27 -16.38
N VAL A 277 -15.84 25.53 -16.93
CA VAL A 277 -16.35 25.78 -18.29
C VAL A 277 -16.98 27.19 -18.41
N LYS A 278 -17.70 27.67 -17.38
CA LYS A 278 -18.23 29.03 -17.33
C LYS A 278 -17.11 30.08 -17.29
N THR A 279 -16.06 29.85 -16.50
CA THR A 279 -14.94 30.79 -16.34
C THR A 279 -14.13 30.94 -17.61
N PHE A 280 -13.97 29.85 -18.36
CA PHE A 280 -13.14 29.82 -19.57
C PHE A 280 -13.97 29.83 -20.87
N GLU A 281 -15.28 30.06 -20.76
CA GLU A 281 -16.21 30.13 -21.91
C GLU A 281 -16.09 28.91 -22.83
N ILE A 282 -16.12 27.70 -22.22
CA ILE A 282 -16.10 26.43 -22.91
C ILE A 282 -17.55 25.95 -23.07
N ASP A 283 -17.95 25.65 -24.29
CA ASP A 283 -19.23 25.01 -24.54
C ASP A 283 -19.14 23.51 -24.19
N ASP A 284 -19.90 23.07 -23.19
CA ASP A 284 -20.03 21.68 -22.74
C ASP A 284 -21.35 21.04 -23.17
N PHE A 285 -22.12 21.69 -24.03
CA PHE A 285 -23.43 21.21 -24.52
C PHE A 285 -24.39 20.82 -23.37
N GLY A 286 -24.28 21.45 -22.20
CA GLY A 286 -25.08 21.13 -21.02
C GLY A 286 -24.70 19.79 -20.34
N PHE A 287 -23.62 19.16 -20.78
CA PHE A 287 -23.22 17.85 -20.35
C PHE A 287 -22.89 17.78 -18.86
N LEU A 288 -22.13 18.74 -18.32
CA LEU A 288 -21.73 18.75 -16.90
C LEU A 288 -22.92 19.01 -15.98
N GLU A 289 -23.93 19.75 -16.44
CA GLU A 289 -25.20 19.89 -15.70
C GLU A 289 -25.96 18.57 -15.67
N ALA A 290 -26.06 17.88 -16.82
CA ALA A 290 -26.70 16.59 -16.92
C ALA A 290 -26.00 15.55 -16.03
N LEU A 291 -24.66 15.46 -16.10
CA LEU A 291 -23.87 14.55 -15.29
C LEU A 291 -24.03 14.83 -13.78
N TYR A 292 -23.98 16.10 -13.38
CA TYR A 292 -24.17 16.46 -11.98
C TYR A 292 -25.54 16.00 -11.46
N ASN A 293 -26.59 16.28 -12.23
CA ASN A 293 -27.95 15.96 -11.83
C ASN A 293 -28.17 14.42 -11.79
N VAL A 294 -27.68 13.67 -12.78
CA VAL A 294 -27.74 12.18 -12.78
C VAL A 294 -27.01 11.63 -11.54
N MET A 295 -25.84 12.16 -11.21
CA MET A 295 -25.14 11.75 -9.99
C MET A 295 -25.95 12.02 -8.73
N ILE A 296 -26.60 13.20 -8.63
CA ILE A 296 -27.43 13.57 -7.46
C ILE A 296 -28.66 12.66 -7.35
N ASP A 297 -29.31 12.36 -8.47
CA ASP A 297 -30.48 11.46 -8.50
C ASP A 297 -30.10 10.06 -8.00
N PHE A 298 -29.04 9.46 -8.55
CA PHE A 298 -28.51 8.17 -8.04
C PHE A 298 -28.13 8.25 -6.55
N GLY A 299 -27.48 9.33 -6.14
CA GLY A 299 -27.08 9.51 -4.75
C GLY A 299 -28.27 9.67 -3.81
N LYS A 300 -29.36 10.32 -4.23
CA LYS A 300 -30.56 10.48 -3.44
C LYS A 300 -31.22 9.13 -3.18
N ASP A 301 -31.44 8.35 -4.22
CA ASP A 301 -32.06 7.02 -4.12
C ASP A 301 -31.26 6.09 -3.18
N ILE A 302 -29.92 6.12 -3.31
CA ILE A 302 -29.04 5.29 -2.47
C ILE A 302 -29.04 5.77 -1.03
N TYR A 303 -28.97 7.08 -0.79
CA TYR A 303 -28.93 7.62 0.56
C TYR A 303 -30.24 7.37 1.33
N GLU A 304 -31.37 7.49 0.67
CA GLU A 304 -32.71 7.24 1.27
C GLU A 304 -32.89 5.77 1.65
N ASN A 305 -32.35 4.85 0.84
CA ASN A 305 -32.52 3.41 1.07
C ASN A 305 -31.41 2.78 1.94
N TYR A 306 -30.17 3.29 1.89
CA TYR A 306 -29.00 2.62 2.47
C TYR A 306 -28.13 3.52 3.36
N GLY A 307 -28.38 4.84 3.42
CA GLY A 307 -27.59 5.79 4.20
C GLY A 307 -26.26 6.19 3.55
N SER A 308 -25.33 6.71 4.37
CA SER A 308 -24.01 7.15 3.92
C SER A 308 -22.97 6.03 3.96
N ASP A 309 -21.92 6.20 3.14
CA ASP A 309 -20.72 5.32 3.09
C ASP A 309 -21.01 3.86 2.70
N VAL A 310 -22.13 3.61 2.00
CA VAL A 310 -22.45 2.33 1.40
C VAL A 310 -22.15 2.41 -0.10
N GLU A 311 -21.38 1.44 -0.59
CA GLU A 311 -21.09 1.27 -2.01
C GLU A 311 -22.18 0.42 -2.62
N HIS A 312 -22.94 0.99 -3.55
CA HIS A 312 -24.05 0.33 -4.26
C HIS A 312 -23.70 0.14 -5.73
N LEU A 313 -23.85 -1.08 -6.23
CA LEU A 313 -23.51 -1.41 -7.62
C LEU A 313 -24.48 -0.77 -8.59
N ILE A 314 -23.95 -0.21 -9.67
CA ILE A 314 -24.72 0.22 -10.83
C ILE A 314 -24.13 -0.38 -12.10
N LYS A 315 -25.00 -0.69 -13.08
CA LYS A 315 -24.56 -1.17 -14.39
C LYS A 315 -23.95 0.00 -15.17
N VAL A 316 -22.96 -0.31 -15.99
CA VAL A 316 -22.30 0.69 -16.86
C VAL A 316 -23.33 1.38 -17.74
N GLY A 317 -24.29 0.61 -18.32
CA GLY A 317 -25.35 1.14 -19.17
C GLY A 317 -26.33 2.08 -18.46
N ASP A 318 -26.58 1.90 -17.16
CA ASP A 318 -27.54 2.73 -16.42
C ASP A 318 -27.10 4.22 -16.39
N LEU A 319 -25.80 4.47 -16.17
CA LEU A 319 -25.24 5.83 -16.22
C LEU A 319 -25.32 6.40 -17.65
N ILE A 320 -24.96 5.62 -18.66
CA ILE A 320 -24.96 6.05 -20.06
C ILE A 320 -26.37 6.36 -20.52
N ASN A 321 -27.34 5.48 -20.23
CA ASN A 321 -28.73 5.68 -20.56
C ASN A 321 -29.32 6.94 -19.89
N ALA A 322 -29.06 7.12 -18.58
CA ALA A 322 -29.53 8.30 -17.86
C ALA A 322 -28.95 9.62 -18.42
N LEU A 323 -27.69 9.61 -18.87
CA LEU A 323 -27.07 10.76 -19.54
C LEU A 323 -27.65 10.99 -20.93
N SER A 324 -27.81 9.93 -21.73
CA SER A 324 -28.38 9.98 -23.08
C SER A 324 -29.82 10.53 -23.06
N GLU A 325 -30.66 10.04 -22.15
CA GLU A 325 -32.03 10.53 -21.96
C GLU A 325 -32.08 12.01 -21.58
N ARG A 326 -31.23 12.41 -20.62
CA ARG A 326 -31.22 13.81 -20.14
C ARG A 326 -30.71 14.80 -21.16
N LEU A 327 -29.81 14.38 -22.04
CA LEU A 327 -29.25 15.18 -23.12
C LEU A 327 -30.03 15.04 -24.43
N SER A 328 -31.01 14.11 -24.51
CA SER A 328 -31.75 13.75 -25.71
C SER A 328 -30.85 13.38 -26.89
N VAL A 329 -29.78 12.61 -26.61
CA VAL A 329 -28.84 12.11 -27.63
C VAL A 329 -28.72 10.59 -27.55
N ASP A 330 -28.31 9.96 -28.63
CA ASP A 330 -27.95 8.55 -28.62
C ASP A 330 -26.55 8.30 -27.98
N SER A 331 -26.23 7.03 -27.73
CA SER A 331 -24.99 6.65 -27.10
C SER A 331 -23.74 7.05 -27.91
N ASP A 332 -23.84 7.00 -29.25
CA ASP A 332 -22.69 7.35 -30.11
C ASP A 332 -22.42 8.86 -30.08
N ALA A 333 -23.47 9.69 -30.09
CA ALA A 333 -23.36 11.12 -29.93
C ALA A 333 -22.82 11.47 -28.52
N LEU A 334 -23.30 10.78 -27.49
CA LEU A 334 -22.79 10.98 -26.12
C LEU A 334 -21.30 10.68 -26.03
N ILE A 335 -20.81 9.60 -26.61
CA ILE A 335 -19.40 9.24 -26.65
C ILE A 335 -18.58 10.32 -27.35
N LYS A 336 -19.07 10.85 -28.48
CA LYS A 336 -18.40 11.97 -29.20
C LYS A 336 -18.30 13.23 -28.34
N ILE A 337 -19.37 13.58 -27.61
CA ILE A 337 -19.35 14.70 -26.66
C ILE A 337 -18.27 14.49 -25.60
N ILE A 338 -18.15 13.28 -25.03
CA ILE A 338 -17.14 13.00 -23.99
C ILE A 338 -15.71 13.13 -24.54
N TYR A 339 -15.45 12.68 -25.77
CA TYR A 339 -14.13 12.88 -26.41
C TYR A 339 -13.84 14.37 -26.65
N ASP A 340 -14.81 15.14 -27.16
CA ASP A 340 -14.67 16.59 -27.35
C ASP A 340 -14.39 17.31 -26.02
N LEU A 341 -15.06 16.91 -24.93
CA LEU A 341 -14.80 17.47 -23.60
C LEU A 341 -13.40 17.12 -23.09
N ALA A 342 -12.85 15.94 -23.42
CA ALA A 342 -11.47 15.60 -23.07
C ALA A 342 -10.47 16.53 -23.76
N GLU A 343 -10.66 16.83 -25.08
CA GLU A 343 -9.83 17.79 -25.81
C GLU A 343 -9.98 19.21 -25.26
N LYS A 344 -11.21 19.66 -24.99
CA LYS A 344 -11.49 20.97 -24.40
C LYS A 344 -10.86 21.13 -23.01
N GLY A 345 -10.74 20.06 -22.26
CA GLY A 345 -10.04 20.05 -20.98
C GLY A 345 -8.56 20.44 -21.09
N GLU A 346 -7.88 20.08 -22.18
CA GLU A 346 -6.50 20.53 -22.43
C GLU A 346 -6.44 22.04 -22.70
N ILE A 347 -7.43 22.61 -23.41
CA ILE A 347 -7.55 24.05 -23.60
C ILE A 347 -7.70 24.78 -22.26
N VAL A 348 -8.51 24.21 -21.34
CA VAL A 348 -8.65 24.78 -19.99
C VAL A 348 -7.31 24.77 -19.24
N ARG A 349 -6.56 23.68 -19.30
CA ARG A 349 -5.22 23.60 -18.68
C ARG A 349 -4.29 24.70 -19.21
N GLN A 350 -4.28 24.88 -20.50
CA GLN A 350 -3.46 25.94 -21.16
C GLN A 350 -3.88 27.34 -20.70
N ARG A 351 -5.16 27.70 -20.81
CA ARG A 351 -5.69 29.01 -20.41
C ARG A 351 -5.45 29.31 -18.93
N ARG A 352 -5.57 28.32 -18.06
CA ARG A 352 -5.23 28.47 -16.62
C ARG A 352 -3.76 28.82 -16.43
N SER A 353 -2.88 28.15 -17.18
CA SER A 353 -1.44 28.41 -17.10
C SER A 353 -1.07 29.80 -17.56
N GLU A 354 -1.70 30.30 -18.66
CA GLU A 354 -1.51 31.64 -19.20
C GLU A 354 -1.85 32.75 -18.19
N ILE A 355 -2.84 32.51 -17.32
CA ILE A 355 -3.23 33.46 -16.25
C ILE A 355 -2.53 33.14 -14.90
N GLY A 356 -1.44 32.37 -14.91
CA GLY A 356 -0.63 32.06 -13.74
C GLY A 356 -1.31 31.17 -12.70
N LYS A 357 -2.42 30.46 -13.05
CA LYS A 357 -3.09 29.50 -12.19
C LYS A 357 -2.57 28.08 -12.42
N SER A 358 -2.78 27.21 -11.44
CA SER A 358 -2.46 25.77 -11.57
C SER A 358 -3.07 25.17 -12.83
N PRO A 359 -2.29 24.49 -13.69
CA PRO A 359 -2.76 23.89 -14.94
C PRO A 359 -3.50 22.59 -14.69
N MET A 360 -4.61 22.65 -13.98
CA MET A 360 -5.52 21.55 -13.69
C MET A 360 -6.80 21.74 -14.48
N SER A 361 -7.48 20.64 -14.82
CA SER A 361 -8.81 20.70 -15.43
C SER A 361 -9.72 19.66 -14.79
N TYR A 362 -10.77 20.14 -14.17
CA TYR A 362 -11.86 19.28 -13.69
C TYR A 362 -12.68 18.74 -14.86
N LEU A 363 -12.72 19.46 -15.98
CA LEU A 363 -13.38 19.02 -17.21
C LEU A 363 -12.69 17.76 -17.78
N SER A 364 -11.34 17.80 -17.95
CA SER A 364 -10.59 16.59 -18.34
C SER A 364 -10.84 15.44 -17.36
N ARG A 365 -10.82 15.72 -16.05
CA ARG A 365 -11.05 14.68 -15.03
C ARG A 365 -12.40 13.99 -15.19
N CYS A 366 -13.47 14.74 -15.53
CA CYS A 366 -14.78 14.17 -15.79
C CYS A 366 -14.78 13.33 -17.07
N ALA A 367 -14.20 13.86 -18.15
CA ALA A 367 -14.14 13.16 -19.43
C ALA A 367 -13.31 11.88 -19.34
N ASP A 368 -12.11 11.92 -18.76
CA ASP A 368 -11.21 10.78 -18.60
C ASP A 368 -11.91 9.65 -17.81
N PHE A 369 -12.57 9.99 -16.69
CA PHE A 369 -13.32 9.01 -15.88
C PHE A 369 -14.45 8.35 -16.69
N LEU A 370 -15.18 9.12 -17.50
CA LEU A 370 -16.28 8.59 -18.28
C LEU A 370 -15.81 7.74 -19.47
N LEU A 371 -14.67 8.05 -20.06
CA LEU A 371 -14.04 7.20 -21.07
C LEU A 371 -13.64 5.85 -20.47
N ASP A 372 -13.05 5.88 -19.27
CA ASP A 372 -12.75 4.64 -18.53
C ASP A 372 -14.03 3.87 -18.17
N TRP A 373 -15.11 4.58 -17.77
CA TRP A 373 -16.42 3.97 -17.47
C TRP A 373 -17.04 3.26 -18.67
N ILE A 374 -17.04 3.89 -19.83
CA ILE A 374 -17.56 3.31 -21.08
C ILE A 374 -16.74 2.08 -21.49
N GLY A 375 -15.46 2.09 -21.22
CA GLY A 375 -14.53 0.97 -21.47
C GLY A 375 -14.77 -0.27 -20.61
N LEU A 376 -15.66 -0.22 -19.60
CA LEU A 376 -15.96 -1.35 -18.70
C LEU A 376 -16.87 -2.39 -19.36
N THR A 377 -16.35 -3.13 -20.31
CA THR A 377 -17.07 -4.23 -20.99
C THR A 377 -16.86 -5.59 -20.36
N ASP A 378 -16.02 -5.67 -19.32
CA ASP A 378 -15.49 -6.92 -18.75
C ASP A 378 -15.99 -7.14 -17.33
N SER A 379 -16.38 -8.36 -17.01
CA SER A 379 -16.82 -8.79 -15.66
C SER A 379 -15.77 -8.68 -14.55
N ARG A 380 -14.51 -8.34 -14.92
CA ARG A 380 -13.42 -8.05 -13.97
C ARG A 380 -13.54 -6.66 -13.35
N TYR A 381 -14.50 -5.86 -13.78
CA TYR A 381 -14.77 -4.52 -13.25
C TYR A 381 -16.22 -4.39 -12.83
N VAL A 382 -16.46 -3.52 -11.87
CA VAL A 382 -17.82 -3.12 -11.47
C VAL A 382 -17.88 -1.60 -11.32
N GLY A 383 -19.03 -1.04 -11.74
CA GLY A 383 -19.40 0.33 -11.45
C GLY A 383 -20.16 0.42 -10.13
N TYR A 384 -19.98 1.49 -9.39
CA TYR A 384 -20.72 1.73 -8.15
C TYR A 384 -20.95 3.20 -7.88
N VAL A 385 -21.94 3.47 -7.02
CA VAL A 385 -22.24 4.78 -6.45
C VAL A 385 -22.12 4.70 -4.93
N LYS A 386 -21.63 5.76 -4.30
CA LYS A 386 -21.73 5.95 -2.84
C LYS A 386 -21.99 7.40 -2.49
N VAL A 387 -22.58 7.63 -1.33
CA VAL A 387 -22.80 8.97 -0.77
C VAL A 387 -21.90 9.13 0.46
N GLU A 388 -21.06 10.15 0.45
CA GLU A 388 -20.25 10.55 1.60
C GLU A 388 -20.85 11.80 2.24
N VAL A 389 -20.86 11.85 3.57
CA VAL A 389 -21.25 13.04 4.34
C VAL A 389 -19.99 13.64 4.93
N ASP A 390 -19.74 14.92 4.65
CA ASP A 390 -18.59 15.62 5.22
C ASP A 390 -18.85 16.09 6.67
N VAL A 391 -17.82 16.68 7.29
CA VAL A 391 -17.89 17.17 8.68
C VAL A 391 -18.94 18.27 8.88
N GLU A 392 -19.33 18.97 7.81
CA GLU A 392 -20.36 20.00 7.80
C GLU A 392 -21.78 19.43 7.52
N GLY A 393 -21.90 18.11 7.39
CA GLY A 393 -23.17 17.42 7.07
C GLY A 393 -23.56 17.47 5.59
N LYS A 394 -22.69 17.97 4.69
CA LYS A 394 -22.98 18.07 3.27
C LYS A 394 -22.74 16.73 2.56
N LYS A 395 -23.74 16.30 1.79
CA LYS A 395 -23.70 15.06 1.02
C LYS A 395 -22.94 15.23 -0.29
N HIS A 396 -22.09 14.27 -0.60
CA HIS A 396 -21.30 14.20 -1.83
C HIS A 396 -21.44 12.83 -2.45
N VAL A 397 -21.86 12.80 -3.70
CA VAL A 397 -21.99 11.56 -4.46
C VAL A 397 -20.66 11.24 -5.14
N ARG A 398 -20.30 9.95 -5.16
CA ARG A 398 -19.19 9.43 -5.93
C ARG A 398 -19.67 8.32 -6.86
N LEU A 399 -19.29 8.42 -8.11
CA LEU A 399 -19.27 7.32 -9.05
C LEU A 399 -17.89 6.64 -8.95
N GLY A 400 -17.85 5.32 -8.98
CA GLY A 400 -16.59 4.59 -8.87
C GLY A 400 -16.50 3.41 -9.80
N ILE A 401 -15.28 3.14 -10.24
CA ILE A 401 -14.87 1.94 -10.98
C ILE A 401 -14.02 1.10 -10.03
N ARG A 402 -14.36 -0.16 -9.85
CA ARG A 402 -13.59 -1.11 -9.05
C ARG A 402 -13.11 -2.27 -9.90
N CYS A 403 -11.79 -2.44 -9.99
CA CYS A 403 -11.20 -3.65 -10.53
C CYS A 403 -11.26 -4.78 -9.51
N LEU A 404 -11.76 -5.94 -9.92
CA LEU A 404 -11.90 -7.15 -9.10
C LEU A 404 -10.74 -8.14 -9.31
N ASP A 405 -9.93 -7.93 -10.37
CA ASP A 405 -8.84 -8.84 -10.76
C ASP A 405 -7.46 -8.18 -10.68
N PRO A 406 -6.73 -8.33 -9.57
CA PRO A 406 -5.38 -7.82 -9.44
C PRO A 406 -4.41 -8.34 -10.50
N SER A 407 -4.65 -9.54 -11.03
CA SER A 407 -3.74 -10.18 -12.01
C SER A 407 -3.59 -9.40 -13.31
N LEU A 408 -4.54 -8.50 -13.61
CA LEU A 408 -4.46 -7.64 -14.80
C LEU A 408 -3.21 -6.75 -14.82
N THR A 409 -2.76 -6.31 -13.66
CA THR A 409 -1.53 -5.51 -13.54
C THR A 409 -0.36 -6.32 -13.01
N SER A 410 -0.59 -7.26 -12.10
CA SER A 410 0.49 -7.97 -11.42
C SER A 410 1.09 -9.14 -12.19
N SER A 411 0.41 -9.69 -13.20
CA SER A 411 0.95 -10.77 -14.05
C SER A 411 2.24 -10.40 -14.78
N ILE A 412 2.53 -9.11 -14.95
CA ILE A 412 3.79 -8.58 -15.48
C ILE A 412 5.02 -9.07 -14.69
N ILE A 413 4.82 -9.47 -13.42
CA ILE A 413 5.86 -10.05 -12.56
C ILE A 413 6.47 -11.31 -13.21
N ASN A 414 5.70 -12.05 -13.99
CA ASN A 414 6.16 -13.25 -14.68
C ASN A 414 7.21 -12.95 -15.76
N GLU A 415 7.30 -11.73 -16.26
CA GLU A 415 8.29 -11.31 -17.26
C GLU A 415 9.66 -10.99 -16.64
N LEU A 416 9.72 -10.82 -15.31
CA LEU A 416 10.96 -10.55 -14.59
C LEU A 416 11.85 -11.79 -14.53
N ARG A 417 13.16 -11.56 -14.48
CA ARG A 417 14.14 -12.66 -14.32
C ARG A 417 13.87 -13.44 -13.05
N SER A 418 13.83 -12.76 -11.92
CA SER A 418 13.42 -13.32 -10.62
C SER A 418 12.64 -12.30 -9.82
N THR A 419 11.82 -12.79 -8.91
CA THR A 419 11.06 -11.90 -8.01
C THR A 419 11.03 -12.47 -6.60
N ILE A 420 11.17 -11.60 -5.60
CA ILE A 420 10.96 -11.94 -4.19
C ILE A 420 9.80 -11.07 -3.67
N LEU A 421 8.71 -11.72 -3.31
CA LEU A 421 7.62 -11.13 -2.57
C LEU A 421 7.89 -11.36 -1.09
N MET A 422 8.10 -10.31 -0.28
CA MET A 422 8.38 -10.50 1.14
C MET A 422 7.47 -9.66 2.04
N SER A 423 7.05 -10.26 3.14
CA SER A 423 6.30 -9.59 4.19
C SER A 423 6.27 -10.43 5.46
N GLY A 424 5.81 -9.84 6.57
CA GLY A 424 5.54 -10.56 7.82
C GLY A 424 4.30 -11.45 7.79
N THR A 425 3.50 -11.42 6.73
CA THR A 425 2.18 -12.06 6.67
C THR A 425 1.90 -12.75 5.33
N LEU A 426 2.91 -13.42 4.74
CA LEU A 426 2.76 -14.18 3.50
C LEU A 426 2.65 -15.70 3.74
N TRP A 427 2.07 -16.11 4.85
CA TRP A 427 1.94 -17.55 5.21
C TRP A 427 0.89 -18.33 4.40
N ASN A 428 0.14 -17.69 3.50
CA ASN A 428 -0.75 -18.33 2.54
C ASN A 428 -0.22 -18.12 1.11
N PRO A 429 0.88 -18.78 0.69
CA PRO A 429 1.53 -18.49 -0.58
C PRO A 429 0.63 -18.72 -1.79
N ASP A 430 -0.22 -19.75 -1.78
CA ASP A 430 -1.13 -20.06 -2.88
C ASP A 430 -2.13 -18.93 -3.16
N TYR A 431 -2.60 -18.22 -2.12
CA TYR A 431 -3.42 -17.04 -2.30
C TYR A 431 -2.73 -15.98 -3.15
N TYR A 432 -1.48 -15.66 -2.83
CA TYR A 432 -0.72 -14.63 -3.57
C TYR A 432 -0.39 -15.08 -4.99
N VAL A 433 -0.05 -16.36 -5.19
CA VAL A 433 0.20 -16.93 -6.51
C VAL A 433 -1.04 -16.82 -7.40
N ASP A 434 -2.18 -17.23 -6.89
CA ASP A 434 -3.45 -17.26 -7.62
C ASP A 434 -3.99 -15.84 -7.89
N ILE A 435 -4.04 -14.98 -6.89
CA ILE A 435 -4.59 -13.63 -6.98
C ILE A 435 -3.75 -12.71 -7.87
N LEU A 436 -2.42 -12.84 -7.78
CA LEU A 436 -1.50 -12.03 -8.58
C LEU A 436 -1.27 -12.59 -9.99
N GLY A 437 -1.80 -13.77 -10.31
CA GLY A 437 -1.63 -14.43 -11.61
C GLY A 437 -0.18 -14.84 -11.87
N LEU A 438 0.53 -15.33 -10.84
CA LEU A 438 1.92 -15.74 -10.96
C LEU A 438 2.03 -17.13 -11.58
N GLU A 439 3.10 -17.36 -12.33
CA GLU A 439 3.43 -18.65 -12.93
C GLU A 439 3.84 -19.64 -11.84
N ARG A 440 2.93 -20.54 -11.47
CA ARG A 440 3.08 -21.46 -10.32
C ARG A 440 4.35 -22.34 -10.42
N SER A 441 4.74 -22.77 -11.62
CA SER A 441 5.94 -23.57 -11.86
C SER A 441 7.25 -22.85 -11.48
N ARG A 442 7.22 -21.51 -11.45
CA ARG A 442 8.34 -20.68 -11.03
C ARG A 442 8.30 -20.32 -9.54
N CYS A 443 7.16 -20.54 -8.87
CA CYS A 443 6.96 -20.09 -7.50
C CYS A 443 7.58 -21.07 -6.49
N GLN A 444 8.19 -20.51 -5.45
CA GLN A 444 8.66 -21.21 -4.24
C GLN A 444 8.32 -20.36 -3.02
N SER A 445 8.06 -20.98 -1.89
CA SER A 445 7.75 -20.28 -0.65
C SER A 445 8.65 -20.68 0.50
N LEU A 446 8.90 -19.76 1.41
CA LEU A 446 9.55 -20.00 2.69
C LEU A 446 8.83 -19.20 3.77
N GLU A 447 8.33 -19.90 4.80
CA GLU A 447 7.81 -19.29 6.01
C GLU A 447 8.84 -19.47 7.12
N LEU A 448 9.27 -18.34 7.70
CA LEU A 448 10.22 -18.32 8.81
C LEU A 448 9.45 -18.21 10.13
N PRO A 449 9.89 -18.96 11.16
CA PRO A 449 9.34 -18.84 12.51
C PRO A 449 9.53 -17.44 13.08
N ASN A 450 8.75 -17.10 14.11
CA ASN A 450 8.97 -15.87 14.86
C ASN A 450 10.31 -15.97 15.62
N PRO A 451 11.23 -14.98 15.44
CA PRO A 451 12.55 -15.04 16.07
C PRO A 451 12.57 -14.64 17.55
N PHE A 452 11.44 -14.12 18.05
CA PHE A 452 11.39 -13.57 19.40
C PHE A 452 10.96 -14.64 20.42
N PRO A 453 11.44 -14.55 21.68
CA PRO A 453 11.10 -15.52 22.71
C PRO A 453 9.59 -15.63 22.90
N PRO A 454 9.00 -16.85 22.84
CA PRO A 454 7.55 -17.04 23.01
C PRO A 454 7.03 -16.52 24.36
N GLU A 455 7.85 -16.59 25.41
CA GLU A 455 7.56 -16.10 26.75
C GLU A 455 7.40 -14.58 26.84
N ASN A 456 7.88 -13.83 25.87
CA ASN A 456 7.73 -12.38 25.80
C ASN A 456 6.38 -11.97 25.19
N ARG A 457 5.58 -12.93 24.69
CA ARG A 457 4.31 -12.63 24.04
C ARG A 457 3.21 -13.56 24.53
N LEU A 458 2.25 -13.02 25.28
CA LEU A 458 1.06 -13.75 25.68
C LEU A 458 -0.06 -13.49 24.64
N ILE A 459 -0.62 -14.55 24.07
CA ILE A 459 -1.75 -14.46 23.12
C ILE A 459 -2.98 -15.10 23.77
N ILE A 460 -4.01 -14.30 23.98
CA ILE A 460 -5.26 -14.75 24.63
C ILE A 460 -6.46 -14.46 23.71
N VAL A 461 -7.37 -15.42 23.63
CA VAL A 461 -8.65 -15.27 22.96
C VAL A 461 -9.78 -15.23 23.98
N ASP A 462 -10.52 -14.14 24.00
CA ASP A 462 -11.79 -14.03 24.73
C ASP A 462 -12.91 -14.65 23.88
N ARG A 463 -13.40 -15.83 24.31
CA ARG A 463 -14.46 -16.56 23.62
C ARG A 463 -15.86 -16.12 23.99
N SER A 464 -16.01 -15.23 24.98
CA SER A 464 -17.30 -14.82 25.50
C SER A 464 -17.93 -13.68 24.71
N VAL A 465 -17.14 -12.97 23.89
CA VAL A 465 -17.55 -11.84 23.07
C VAL A 465 -17.32 -12.11 21.59
N THR A 466 -18.03 -11.37 20.73
CA THR A 466 -17.88 -11.44 19.28
C THR A 466 -18.47 -10.20 18.61
N THR A 467 -17.97 -9.87 17.41
CA THR A 467 -18.56 -8.81 16.57
C THR A 467 -19.34 -9.39 15.37
N LYS A 468 -19.75 -10.67 15.47
CA LYS A 468 -20.55 -11.32 14.44
C LYS A 468 -21.86 -10.55 14.20
N PHE A 469 -22.21 -10.31 12.95
CA PHE A 469 -23.32 -9.42 12.57
C PHE A 469 -24.64 -9.75 13.29
N GLU A 470 -25.01 -11.02 13.34
CA GLU A 470 -26.24 -11.50 13.93
C GLU A 470 -26.28 -11.34 15.48
N LYS A 471 -25.15 -11.04 16.09
CA LYS A 471 -25.01 -10.83 17.54
C LYS A 471 -24.74 -9.37 17.92
N ARG A 472 -24.72 -8.46 16.95
CA ARG A 472 -24.54 -7.02 17.19
C ARG A 472 -25.75 -6.44 17.90
N GLY A 473 -25.52 -5.52 18.82
CA GLY A 473 -26.55 -4.80 19.57
C GLY A 473 -26.02 -4.25 20.87
N GLU A 474 -26.82 -3.44 21.54
CA GLU A 474 -26.43 -2.70 22.74
C GLU A 474 -25.87 -3.60 23.86
N THR A 475 -26.50 -4.74 24.12
CA THR A 475 -26.03 -5.72 25.11
C THR A 475 -24.63 -6.22 24.82
N GLN A 476 -24.34 -6.50 23.52
CA GLN A 476 -23.03 -6.97 23.11
C GLN A 476 -21.98 -5.87 23.17
N TRP A 477 -22.35 -4.63 22.84
CA TRP A 477 -21.46 -3.48 22.94
C TRP A 477 -21.09 -3.18 24.39
N LYS A 478 -22.06 -3.19 25.30
CA LYS A 478 -21.83 -3.06 26.74
C LYS A 478 -20.93 -4.17 27.30
N ARG A 479 -21.12 -5.41 26.83
CA ARG A 479 -20.27 -6.53 27.26
C ARG A 479 -18.83 -6.36 26.77
N ILE A 480 -18.62 -5.98 25.51
CA ILE A 480 -17.30 -5.71 24.96
C ILE A 480 -16.66 -4.54 25.74
N ALA A 481 -17.38 -3.47 25.99
CA ALA A 481 -16.92 -2.31 26.74
C ALA A 481 -16.46 -2.69 28.16
N SER A 482 -17.28 -3.44 28.89
CA SER A 482 -16.94 -3.91 30.25
C SER A 482 -15.68 -4.78 30.26
N HIS A 483 -15.49 -5.67 29.28
CA HIS A 483 -14.26 -6.46 29.18
C HIS A 483 -13.05 -5.58 28.84
N LEU A 484 -13.20 -4.58 27.94
CA LEU A 484 -12.14 -3.63 27.63
C LEU A 484 -11.70 -2.83 28.86
N GLU A 485 -12.65 -2.33 29.65
CA GLU A 485 -12.37 -1.60 30.89
C GLU A 485 -11.55 -2.43 31.86
N GLN A 486 -11.96 -3.68 32.10
CA GLN A 486 -11.25 -4.61 32.99
C GLN A 486 -9.84 -4.93 32.48
N LEU A 487 -9.69 -5.18 31.17
CA LEU A 487 -8.39 -5.44 30.54
C LEU A 487 -7.46 -4.22 30.64
N ILE A 488 -7.95 -3.03 30.29
CA ILE A 488 -7.18 -1.80 30.31
C ILE A 488 -6.74 -1.42 31.73
N GLN A 489 -7.59 -1.65 32.71
CA GLN A 489 -7.27 -1.41 34.14
C GLN A 489 -6.13 -2.33 34.64
N LYS A 490 -6.02 -3.54 34.09
CA LYS A 490 -5.01 -4.53 34.50
C LYS A 490 -3.69 -4.42 33.74
N ILE A 491 -3.68 -3.75 32.59
CA ILE A 491 -2.50 -3.64 31.74
C ILE A 491 -1.85 -2.28 31.95
N ASN A 492 -0.67 -2.25 32.51
CA ASN A 492 0.10 -1.02 32.62
C ASN A 492 0.80 -0.67 31.31
N GLY A 493 0.82 0.62 30.94
CA GLY A 493 1.51 1.13 29.78
C GLY A 493 0.58 1.52 28.62
N ARG A 494 1.09 1.53 27.42
CA ARG A 494 0.38 2.01 26.23
C ARG A 494 -0.35 0.86 25.55
N ILE A 495 -1.63 1.04 25.31
CA ILE A 495 -2.53 0.01 24.78
C ILE A 495 -3.11 0.46 23.46
N ALA A 496 -2.97 -0.34 22.41
CA ALA A 496 -3.67 -0.14 21.14
C ALA A 496 -4.88 -1.10 21.08
N VAL A 497 -6.06 -0.57 20.80
CA VAL A 497 -7.30 -1.33 20.62
C VAL A 497 -7.76 -1.16 19.19
N TYR A 498 -7.82 -2.25 18.42
CA TYR A 498 -8.22 -2.24 17.02
C TYR A 498 -9.59 -2.85 16.82
N PHE A 499 -10.45 -2.12 16.11
CA PHE A 499 -11.81 -2.52 15.80
C PHE A 499 -11.98 -2.92 14.34
N PRO A 500 -12.97 -3.75 13.96
CA PRO A 500 -13.17 -4.18 12.58
C PRO A 500 -13.71 -3.06 11.67
N SER A 501 -14.33 -2.02 12.24
CA SER A 501 -14.86 -0.85 11.50
C SER A 501 -15.02 0.35 12.43
N TYR A 502 -15.10 1.56 11.85
CA TYR A 502 -15.43 2.79 12.58
C TYR A 502 -16.78 2.69 13.29
N GLU A 503 -17.79 2.07 12.69
CA GLU A 503 -19.10 1.85 13.28
C GLU A 503 -19.01 1.08 14.60
N VAL A 504 -18.34 -0.09 14.60
CA VAL A 504 -18.16 -0.89 15.82
C VAL A 504 -17.34 -0.14 16.85
N MET A 505 -16.30 0.58 16.43
CA MET A 505 -15.48 1.40 17.32
C MET A 505 -16.33 2.47 18.02
N LEU A 506 -17.14 3.22 17.28
CA LEU A 506 -18.00 4.27 17.82
C LEU A 506 -19.07 3.71 18.76
N GLU A 507 -19.72 2.60 18.41
CA GLU A 507 -20.74 1.99 19.27
C GLU A 507 -20.16 1.48 20.59
N VAL A 508 -18.98 0.85 20.54
CA VAL A 508 -18.30 0.40 21.77
C VAL A 508 -17.80 1.59 22.58
N SER A 509 -17.26 2.64 21.94
CA SER A 509 -16.74 3.82 22.63
C SER A 509 -17.81 4.61 23.42
N LYS A 510 -19.09 4.57 22.97
CA LYS A 510 -20.21 5.16 23.72
C LYS A 510 -20.48 4.43 25.05
N ALA A 511 -20.13 3.16 25.13
CA ALA A 511 -20.40 2.33 26.31
C ALA A 511 -19.17 2.17 27.23
N VAL A 512 -17.98 2.56 26.78
CA VAL A 512 -16.72 2.46 27.52
C VAL A 512 -16.53 3.65 28.42
N ASN A 513 -16.18 3.40 29.71
CA ASN A 513 -15.79 4.42 30.69
C ASN A 513 -14.36 4.15 31.17
N LEU A 514 -13.39 4.93 30.70
CA LEU A 514 -11.97 4.78 31.03
C LEU A 514 -11.45 5.96 31.84
N ASN A 515 -10.68 5.66 32.87
CA ASN A 515 -9.94 6.66 33.63
C ASN A 515 -8.60 7.05 32.98
N SER A 516 -8.17 6.31 31.95
CA SER A 516 -6.91 6.53 31.21
C SER A 516 -7.12 7.48 30.04
N PRO A 517 -6.11 8.31 29.66
CA PRO A 517 -6.16 9.10 28.44
C PRO A 517 -6.49 8.24 27.22
N LEU A 518 -7.48 8.67 26.43
CA LEU A 518 -7.97 7.94 25.25
C LEU A 518 -7.87 8.81 24.01
N LEU A 519 -7.25 8.26 22.96
CA LEU A 519 -7.29 8.79 21.60
C LEU A 519 -8.16 7.88 20.73
N ILE A 520 -9.17 8.44 20.08
CA ILE A 520 -10.01 7.70 19.12
C ILE A 520 -9.64 8.15 17.71
N GLU A 521 -9.34 7.18 16.83
CA GLU A 521 -9.02 7.43 15.43
C GLU A 521 -10.25 7.96 14.68
N GLU A 522 -10.12 9.14 14.11
CA GLU A 522 -11.08 9.71 13.18
C GLU A 522 -10.54 9.67 11.75
N ARG A 523 -11.40 9.88 10.74
CA ARG A 523 -10.97 9.93 9.32
C ARG A 523 -9.91 11.01 9.06
N GLY A 524 -9.93 12.10 9.84
CA GLY A 524 -9.00 13.22 9.80
C GLY A 524 -7.71 13.04 10.61
N THR A 525 -7.65 12.06 11.50
CA THR A 525 -6.51 11.86 12.41
C THR A 525 -5.20 11.73 11.64
N LYS A 526 -4.23 12.57 12.02
CA LYS A 526 -2.89 12.49 11.47
C LYS A 526 -2.05 11.48 12.26
N ILE A 527 -1.23 10.74 11.56
CA ILE A 527 -0.32 9.75 12.16
C ILE A 527 0.57 10.37 13.24
N LEU A 528 1.08 11.58 12.98
CA LEU A 528 1.95 12.30 13.91
C LEU A 528 1.25 12.62 15.24
N ASP A 529 -0.05 12.86 15.21
CA ASP A 529 -0.83 13.18 16.44
C ASP A 529 -0.92 11.93 17.34
N ALA A 530 -1.15 10.74 16.74
CA ALA A 530 -1.16 9.48 17.48
C ALA A 530 0.22 9.13 18.07
N LEU A 531 1.29 9.35 17.32
CA LEU A 531 2.67 9.15 17.80
C LEU A 531 3.01 10.11 18.95
N LYS A 532 2.64 11.38 18.82
CA LYS A 532 2.82 12.37 19.87
C LYS A 532 2.04 11.99 21.12
N PHE A 533 0.76 11.64 20.98
CA PHE A 533 -0.09 11.20 22.08
C PHE A 533 0.51 10.03 22.86
N LEU A 534 1.02 9.00 22.14
CA LEU A 534 1.68 7.85 22.76
C LEU A 534 3.01 8.23 23.44
N LYS A 535 3.78 9.19 22.90
CA LYS A 535 5.03 9.66 23.52
C LYS A 535 4.79 10.45 24.80
N ASP A 536 3.78 11.32 24.77
CA ASP A 536 3.49 12.24 25.87
C ASP A 536 2.82 11.53 27.07
N ASN A 537 2.26 10.32 26.88
CA ASN A 537 1.56 9.58 27.91
C ASN A 537 2.20 8.21 28.17
N GLY A 538 2.61 7.96 29.40
CA GLY A 538 3.19 6.66 29.81
C GLY A 538 2.15 5.54 29.94
N HIS A 539 0.91 5.88 30.30
CA HIS A 539 -0.25 4.99 30.34
C HIS A 539 -1.38 5.65 29.57
N CYS A 540 -1.79 5.05 28.46
CA CYS A 540 -2.84 5.59 27.60
C CYS A 540 -3.38 4.51 26.65
N VAL A 541 -4.53 4.82 26.07
CA VAL A 541 -5.25 3.95 25.15
C VAL A 541 -5.46 4.63 23.81
N VAL A 542 -5.21 3.90 22.73
CA VAL A 542 -5.51 4.36 21.36
C VAL A 542 -6.52 3.42 20.75
N PHE A 543 -7.69 3.93 20.38
CA PHE A 543 -8.69 3.20 19.58
C PHE A 543 -8.45 3.48 18.11
N GLY A 544 -8.30 2.43 17.32
CA GLY A 544 -8.12 2.51 15.88
C GLY A 544 -8.89 1.41 15.15
N VAL A 545 -8.94 1.52 13.82
CA VAL A 545 -9.60 0.52 12.99
C VAL A 545 -8.55 -0.39 12.36
N ALA A 546 -8.76 -1.70 12.38
CA ALA A 546 -7.95 -2.65 11.63
C ALA A 546 -7.97 -2.26 10.13
N ARG A 547 -6.82 -2.19 9.47
CA ARG A 547 -6.59 -1.58 8.15
C ARG A 547 -6.71 -0.04 8.13
N GLY A 548 -6.85 0.61 9.28
CA GLY A 548 -6.82 2.06 9.41
C GLY A 548 -5.40 2.62 9.39
N LYS A 549 -5.29 3.95 9.44
CA LYS A 549 -4.00 4.65 9.40
C LYS A 549 -3.09 4.26 10.57
N ILE A 550 -3.66 4.09 11.77
CA ILE A 550 -2.90 3.75 12.98
C ILE A 550 -2.45 2.29 12.95
N SER A 551 -3.27 1.37 12.40
CA SER A 551 -2.94 -0.06 12.36
C SER A 551 -1.93 -0.42 11.26
N GLU A 552 -1.92 0.26 10.11
CA GLU A 552 -1.04 -0.08 8.97
C GLU A 552 0.00 0.99 8.63
N GLY A 553 -0.29 2.26 8.89
CA GLY A 553 0.49 3.39 8.39
C GLY A 553 1.65 3.85 9.29
N VAL A 554 1.76 3.36 10.53
CA VAL A 554 2.70 3.89 11.54
C VAL A 554 3.58 2.80 12.10
N ASP A 555 4.85 3.10 12.24
CA ASP A 555 5.72 2.31 13.11
C ASP A 555 5.66 2.90 14.53
N LEU A 556 4.93 2.21 15.44
CA LEU A 556 4.75 2.62 16.83
C LEU A 556 5.97 2.21 17.65
N THR A 557 7.14 2.72 17.25
CA THR A 557 8.42 2.39 17.88
C THR A 557 9.18 3.63 18.35
N THR A 558 10.00 3.45 19.37
CA THR A 558 11.02 4.40 19.81
C THR A 558 12.34 3.66 19.91
N GLU A 559 13.38 4.14 19.23
CA GLU A 559 14.71 3.50 19.21
C GLU A 559 14.68 2.01 18.80
N GLY A 560 13.76 1.65 17.90
CA GLY A 560 13.62 0.27 17.40
C GLY A 560 12.82 -0.66 18.30
N ARG A 561 12.33 -0.22 19.47
CA ARG A 561 11.47 -0.97 20.39
C ARG A 561 10.02 -0.56 20.27
N SER A 562 9.11 -1.49 20.51
CA SER A 562 7.68 -1.18 20.54
C SER A 562 7.33 -0.23 21.68
N MET A 563 6.47 0.75 21.39
CA MET A 563 5.91 1.63 22.41
C MET A 563 4.77 0.97 23.17
N LEU A 564 4.22 -0.15 22.68
CA LEU A 564 3.00 -0.76 23.20
C LEU A 564 3.31 -1.86 24.21
N SER A 565 2.52 -1.91 25.29
CA SER A 565 2.47 -3.02 26.25
C SER A 565 1.40 -4.05 25.89
N ALA A 566 0.36 -3.63 25.18
CA ALA A 566 -0.68 -4.54 24.70
C ALA A 566 -1.31 -4.10 23.39
N VAL A 567 -1.78 -5.10 22.63
CA VAL A 567 -2.69 -4.92 21.50
C VAL A 567 -3.95 -5.73 21.76
N ILE A 568 -5.09 -5.07 21.74
CA ILE A 568 -6.41 -5.68 21.89
C ILE A 568 -7.13 -5.58 20.55
N ILE A 569 -7.61 -6.69 20.01
CA ILE A 569 -8.33 -6.74 18.73
C ILE A 569 -9.77 -7.13 19.01
N VAL A 570 -10.66 -6.16 18.85
CA VAL A 570 -12.10 -6.33 19.10
C VAL A 570 -12.77 -6.95 17.88
N GLY A 571 -13.05 -8.24 17.95
CA GLY A 571 -13.66 -8.97 16.85
C GLY A 571 -12.69 -9.36 15.73
N MET A 572 -13.19 -10.14 14.79
CA MET A 572 -12.44 -10.51 13.59
C MET A 572 -12.58 -9.44 12.52
N PRO A 573 -11.47 -8.88 11.98
CA PRO A 573 -11.49 -7.78 11.01
C PRO A 573 -11.83 -8.24 9.59
N PHE A 574 -13.03 -8.82 9.38
CA PHE A 574 -13.51 -9.19 8.06
C PHE A 574 -13.71 -7.97 7.17
N PRO A 575 -13.55 -8.11 5.84
CA PRO A 575 -14.04 -7.11 4.91
C PRO A 575 -15.53 -6.81 5.16
N LYS A 576 -15.91 -5.52 5.05
CA LYS A 576 -17.31 -5.11 5.19
C LYS A 576 -18.13 -5.81 4.11
N LYS A 577 -19.30 -6.34 4.48
CA LYS A 577 -20.23 -6.95 3.54
C LYS A 577 -20.90 -5.83 2.72
N THR A 578 -20.31 -5.46 1.60
CA THR A 578 -20.84 -4.50 0.63
C THR A 578 -21.20 -5.24 -0.66
N GLU A 579 -21.96 -4.60 -1.54
CA GLU A 579 -22.26 -5.18 -2.85
C GLU A 579 -21.00 -5.42 -3.69
N ILE A 580 -20.00 -4.53 -3.58
CA ILE A 580 -18.69 -4.73 -4.21
C ILE A 580 -18.01 -5.99 -3.65
N GLN A 581 -18.09 -6.22 -2.34
CA GLN A 581 -17.53 -7.43 -1.73
C GLN A 581 -18.27 -8.69 -2.20
N MET A 582 -19.59 -8.62 -2.42
CA MET A 582 -20.37 -9.73 -3.00
C MET A 582 -19.97 -9.96 -4.46
N ALA A 583 -19.83 -8.91 -5.26
CA ALA A 583 -19.35 -9.01 -6.64
C ALA A 583 -17.92 -9.61 -6.72
N LEU A 584 -17.03 -9.24 -5.79
CA LEU A 584 -15.71 -9.86 -5.69
C LEU A 584 -15.81 -11.36 -5.37
N GLN A 585 -16.70 -11.76 -4.46
CA GLN A 585 -16.92 -13.17 -4.13
C GLN A 585 -17.46 -13.95 -5.34
N GLU A 586 -18.40 -13.38 -6.08
CA GLU A 586 -18.95 -13.99 -7.32
C GLU A 586 -17.86 -14.13 -8.40
N PHE A 587 -17.07 -13.09 -8.59
CA PHE A 587 -15.93 -13.12 -9.52
C PHE A 587 -14.93 -14.20 -9.11
N PHE A 588 -14.56 -14.27 -7.82
CA PHE A 588 -13.66 -15.30 -7.30
C PHE A 588 -14.27 -16.70 -7.36
N GLN A 589 -15.60 -16.83 -7.19
CA GLN A 589 -16.28 -18.12 -7.36
C GLN A 589 -16.10 -18.67 -8.78
N LYS A 590 -16.19 -17.81 -9.79
CA LYS A 590 -15.94 -18.19 -11.19
C LYS A 590 -14.49 -18.53 -11.45
N LYS A 591 -13.54 -17.77 -10.85
CA LYS A 591 -12.09 -17.89 -11.10
C LYS A 591 -11.42 -18.95 -10.24
N PHE A 592 -11.78 -19.07 -8.95
CA PHE A 592 -11.08 -19.88 -7.94
C PHE A 592 -11.96 -20.96 -7.29
N ARG A 593 -13.25 -21.06 -7.66
CA ARG A 593 -14.17 -22.10 -7.21
C ARG A 593 -14.22 -22.21 -5.67
N GLU A 594 -13.85 -23.36 -5.11
CA GLU A 594 -13.91 -23.66 -3.66
C GLU A 594 -13.08 -22.71 -2.79
N LYS A 595 -12.00 -22.12 -3.33
CA LYS A 595 -11.14 -21.17 -2.63
C LYS A 595 -11.72 -19.75 -2.57
N ALA A 596 -12.82 -19.47 -3.28
CA ALA A 596 -13.35 -18.11 -3.44
C ALA A 596 -13.61 -17.38 -2.12
N MET A 597 -14.33 -18.04 -1.19
CA MET A 597 -14.67 -17.45 0.11
C MET A 597 -13.44 -17.25 0.99
N GLU A 598 -12.48 -18.16 0.92
CA GLU A 598 -11.22 -18.05 1.63
C GLU A 598 -10.42 -16.84 1.11
N TYR A 599 -10.32 -16.68 -0.20
CA TYR A 599 -9.57 -15.60 -0.84
C TYR A 599 -10.23 -14.22 -0.68
N ALA A 600 -11.57 -14.17 -0.79
CA ALA A 600 -12.28 -12.92 -0.65
C ALA A 600 -12.41 -12.43 0.80
N ASN A 601 -12.46 -13.32 1.80
CA ASN A 601 -12.81 -12.98 3.17
C ASN A 601 -11.80 -13.44 4.21
N ASP A 602 -11.49 -14.76 4.24
CA ASP A 602 -10.75 -15.35 5.36
C ASP A 602 -9.30 -14.85 5.39
N ILE A 603 -8.56 -14.96 4.28
CA ILE A 603 -7.15 -14.53 4.22
C ILE A 603 -7.01 -13.02 4.43
N PRO A 604 -7.81 -12.15 3.78
CA PRO A 604 -7.82 -10.72 4.11
C PRO A 604 -8.09 -10.41 5.58
N CYS A 605 -9.00 -11.14 6.23
CA CYS A 605 -9.28 -10.99 7.65
C CYS A 605 -8.07 -11.39 8.51
N LEU A 606 -7.46 -12.54 8.24
CA LEU A 606 -6.31 -13.03 8.99
C LEU A 606 -5.07 -12.14 8.80
N ASN A 607 -4.86 -11.63 7.59
CA ASN A 607 -3.79 -10.67 7.33
C ASN A 607 -3.97 -9.39 8.16
N ALA A 608 -5.18 -8.83 8.20
CA ALA A 608 -5.46 -7.64 8.99
C ALA A 608 -5.31 -7.89 10.50
N LEU A 609 -5.74 -9.06 10.99
CA LEU A 609 -5.55 -9.49 12.37
C LEU A 609 -4.06 -9.51 12.74
N ALA A 610 -3.25 -10.16 11.91
CA ALA A 610 -1.82 -10.29 12.17
C ALA A 610 -1.04 -8.99 12.00
N GLN A 611 -1.42 -8.14 11.04
CA GLN A 611 -0.83 -6.81 10.89
C GLN A 611 -1.08 -5.95 12.13
N SER A 612 -2.30 -5.98 12.67
CA SER A 612 -2.65 -5.26 13.90
C SER A 612 -1.84 -5.78 15.10
N ALA A 613 -1.76 -7.10 15.26
CA ALA A 613 -1.00 -7.73 16.33
C ALA A 613 0.52 -7.56 16.21
N GLY A 614 1.03 -7.52 14.98
CA GLY A 614 2.46 -7.37 14.68
C GLY A 614 3.07 -6.03 15.08
N ARG A 615 2.27 -5.11 15.64
CA ARG A 615 2.75 -3.83 16.21
C ARG A 615 3.35 -3.98 17.60
N LEU A 616 3.09 -5.08 18.28
CA LEU A 616 3.46 -5.29 19.68
C LEU A 616 4.94 -5.65 19.87
N ILE A 617 5.45 -6.59 19.11
CA ILE A 617 6.83 -7.11 19.29
C ILE A 617 7.67 -6.76 18.06
N ARG A 618 8.74 -6.01 18.27
CA ARG A 618 9.68 -5.51 17.25
C ARG A 618 11.13 -5.89 17.51
N SER A 619 11.44 -6.12 18.79
CA SER A 619 12.77 -6.51 19.26
C SER A 619 12.70 -7.70 20.22
N PRO A 620 13.81 -8.42 20.48
CA PRO A 620 13.85 -9.51 21.45
C PRO A 620 13.52 -9.08 22.89
N GLU A 621 13.72 -7.81 23.20
CA GLU A 621 13.47 -7.24 24.53
C GLU A 621 12.02 -6.78 24.71
N ASP A 622 11.25 -6.67 23.62
CA ASP A 622 9.84 -6.28 23.71
C ASP A 622 9.01 -7.37 24.39
N ARG A 623 8.16 -6.96 25.31
CA ARG A 623 7.27 -7.87 26.04
C ARG A 623 5.85 -7.30 26.07
N GLY A 624 4.85 -8.13 25.76
CA GLY A 624 3.48 -7.64 25.74
C GLY A 624 2.41 -8.68 25.47
N ILE A 625 1.16 -8.23 25.45
CA ILE A 625 -0.03 -9.08 25.39
C ILE A 625 -0.84 -8.78 24.13
N ILE A 626 -1.28 -9.83 23.45
CA ILE A 626 -2.27 -9.76 22.39
C ILE A 626 -3.56 -10.38 22.91
N VAL A 627 -4.64 -9.59 22.95
CA VAL A 627 -5.98 -10.10 23.30
C VAL A 627 -6.85 -10.04 22.04
N ILE A 628 -7.40 -11.17 21.64
CA ILE A 628 -8.37 -11.25 20.52
C ILE A 628 -9.76 -11.47 21.12
N MET A 629 -10.60 -10.46 21.05
CA MET A 629 -11.94 -10.47 21.62
C MET A 629 -12.96 -11.03 20.61
N ASP A 630 -12.74 -12.30 20.18
CA ASP A 630 -13.67 -13.04 19.34
C ASP A 630 -13.36 -14.54 19.34
N GLY A 631 -14.31 -15.33 19.77
CA GLY A 631 -14.15 -16.78 19.87
C GLY A 631 -13.88 -17.50 18.54
N ARG A 632 -14.17 -16.87 17.39
CA ARG A 632 -13.89 -17.47 16.06
C ARG A 632 -12.40 -17.68 15.83
N ALA A 633 -11.53 -16.85 16.43
CA ALA A 633 -10.07 -16.99 16.31
C ALA A 633 -9.56 -18.31 16.86
N ALA A 634 -10.09 -18.77 18.01
CA ALA A 634 -9.71 -20.05 18.63
C ALA A 634 -10.52 -21.25 18.11
N GLY A 635 -11.55 -21.02 17.31
CA GLY A 635 -12.40 -22.04 16.70
C GLY A 635 -12.05 -22.24 15.21
N ARG A 636 -12.97 -21.80 14.34
CA ARG A 636 -12.90 -21.99 12.87
C ARG A 636 -11.57 -21.57 12.24
N PHE A 637 -10.93 -20.51 12.75
CA PHE A 637 -9.72 -19.94 12.14
C PHE A 637 -8.41 -20.39 12.78
N LYS A 638 -8.45 -21.16 13.88
CA LYS A 638 -7.24 -21.57 14.59
C LYS A 638 -6.21 -22.24 13.66
N HIS A 639 -6.66 -23.16 12.82
CA HIS A 639 -5.79 -23.92 11.92
C HIS A 639 -5.19 -23.09 10.78
N LYS A 640 -5.78 -21.91 10.47
CA LYS A 640 -5.33 -20.96 9.44
C LYS A 640 -4.38 -19.90 9.98
N LEU A 641 -4.16 -19.83 11.29
CA LEU A 641 -3.21 -18.90 11.91
C LEU A 641 -1.78 -19.43 11.81
N PRO A 642 -0.75 -18.56 11.89
CA PRO A 642 0.65 -18.99 11.95
C PRO A 642 0.91 -20.04 13.03
N GLU A 643 1.88 -20.91 12.81
CA GLU A 643 2.15 -22.05 13.70
C GLU A 643 2.48 -21.61 15.13
N ASP A 644 3.28 -20.56 15.28
CA ASP A 644 3.64 -19.98 16.57
C ASP A 644 2.43 -19.45 17.35
N TRP A 645 1.43 -18.87 16.64
CA TRP A 645 0.17 -18.46 17.26
C TRP A 645 -0.65 -19.67 17.72
N ARG A 646 -0.79 -20.69 16.85
CA ARG A 646 -1.56 -21.90 17.16
C ARG A 646 -1.04 -22.62 18.39
N LYS A 647 0.29 -22.65 18.57
CA LYS A 647 0.96 -23.30 19.70
C LYS A 647 0.85 -22.52 21.00
N ASN A 648 0.91 -21.19 20.93
CA ASN A 648 1.03 -20.31 22.11
C ASN A 648 -0.27 -19.59 22.48
N MET A 649 -1.38 -19.81 21.75
CA MET A 649 -2.64 -19.13 21.97
C MET A 649 -3.49 -19.84 23.01
N GLU A 650 -3.87 -19.15 24.07
CA GLU A 650 -4.82 -19.60 25.07
C GLU A 650 -6.22 -19.03 24.83
N ALA A 651 -7.28 -19.77 25.11
CA ALA A 651 -8.65 -19.34 24.86
C ALA A 651 -9.55 -19.59 26.07
N HIS A 652 -10.23 -18.54 26.53
CA HIS A 652 -11.06 -18.59 27.74
C HIS A 652 -12.45 -17.99 27.50
N PHE A 653 -13.46 -18.50 28.24
CA PHE A 653 -14.84 -17.99 28.24
C PHE A 653 -15.12 -16.99 29.38
N ARG A 654 -14.28 -16.99 30.42
CA ARG A 654 -14.45 -16.16 31.59
C ARG A 654 -13.36 -15.08 31.62
N ILE A 655 -13.77 -13.82 31.77
CA ILE A 655 -12.86 -12.69 31.82
C ILE A 655 -11.88 -12.80 33.00
N GLU A 656 -12.33 -13.33 34.16
CA GLU A 656 -11.50 -13.46 35.36
C GLU A 656 -10.27 -14.35 35.08
N LYS A 657 -10.42 -15.42 34.26
CA LYS A 657 -9.30 -16.27 33.86
C LYS A 657 -8.32 -15.51 32.96
N ILE A 658 -8.83 -14.64 32.08
CA ILE A 658 -8.00 -13.81 31.21
C ILE A 658 -7.20 -12.83 32.08
N LEU A 659 -7.85 -12.14 33.01
CA LEU A 659 -7.20 -11.20 33.93
C LEU A 659 -6.13 -11.87 34.79
N SER A 660 -6.41 -13.05 35.35
CA SER A 660 -5.42 -13.82 36.12
C SER A 660 -4.18 -14.23 35.28
N LYS A 661 -4.36 -14.54 33.99
CA LYS A 661 -3.24 -14.82 33.10
C LYS A 661 -2.41 -13.57 32.82
N ILE A 662 -3.05 -12.43 32.65
CA ILE A 662 -2.40 -11.13 32.47
C ILE A 662 -1.57 -10.75 33.69
N GLU A 663 -2.13 -10.89 34.89
CA GLU A 663 -1.44 -10.65 36.16
C GLU A 663 -0.19 -11.53 36.27
N LYS A 664 -0.34 -12.84 36.03
CA LYS A 664 0.79 -13.77 36.03
C LYS A 664 1.88 -13.41 35.02
N PHE A 665 1.48 -12.96 33.81
CA PHE A 665 2.42 -12.58 32.75
C PHE A 665 3.24 -11.36 33.14
N PHE A 666 2.64 -10.34 33.74
CA PHE A 666 3.37 -9.14 34.21
C PHE A 666 3.99 -9.28 35.59
N GLY A 667 3.69 -10.35 36.35
CA GLY A 667 4.17 -10.51 37.73
C GLY A 667 3.49 -9.61 38.74
N LEU A 668 2.22 -9.31 38.51
CA LEU A 668 1.37 -8.46 39.35
C LEU A 668 0.67 -9.29 40.43
#